data_4f5fde7979e7a0789073af0fe9b222ca
#
_entry.id   4f5fde7979e7a0789073af0fe9b222ca
#
_cell.length_a   1.000
_cell.length_b   1.000
_cell.length_c   1.000
_cell.angle_alpha   90.00
_cell.angle_beta   90.00
_cell.angle_gamma   90.00
#
_symmetry.space_group_name_H-M   'P 1'
#
loop_
_entity.id
_entity.type
_entity.pdbx_description
1 polymer ?
#
loop_
_entity_poly.entity_id
_entity_poly.type
_entity_poly.pdbx_seq_one_letter_code
_entity_poly.pdbx_strand_id
1 'polypeptide(L)'
;MRGGHVRILLAFGLAAFVAAGALLLAPSKSSGRHVTAALGAPDTVLGGTSSFSSASAPGQTVGYSRAYRVPPLRTLKPAPFKYIPQSEAFEDAAPIAQPGSKVPDGAVQRSARKNLMPGPIANFDGISNLCGCSPPDTNGDVGPNHYMEWVNLHYAIYTKTGTVVVPPTPGNTLFPGTPHCASLNRGDPIVLYDQYAGKWMASQFAFTGGGTTGPFYQCIAISNTSDPTSGWCAYDFTVHATKLNDYPKFGIWPTQNSYTMTAPLFPTNGSAGSQGVFGFERDRMITCQSARFVFQDMLSLDPSLPRILPADADGPNLPPANAPQPIVTDNDDGAGFPQDRIDVWNATMTWGTTPTISVVRQGYIPTAPFDTNLGSTCPSPQRQCIPQPGTTNKIDALPNRPMYRLAYRNYGAHEALAFAHTVDADAPSGNRAGMRWYELRKTTGSWGIQNQGTFGPADGLYRWMGAAAMDGSGDLAVGYSIGNGTAPNYPGIAYAGRLVGDPPDTLAQGEAMMHPGGGSQTGSPRWGDYSMMTTDPVDDCTFWYTTEYIQTTGSVPWRTRIASFKFPSCGAPPPPPPPPPPPPPPPPPPPPPPPPPPPPPPPPPPPTAKCRVPRVIGLRLAAAKTRIRRANCSTGRIRRSRSTRVGRVIGQSPKAGVVRARGFKVNLVVGRR
;
A
#
# COMPACT_ATOMS: atom_id res chain seq x y z
N MET A 1 53.37 -9.68 -43.65
CA MET A 1 53.63 -11.10 -43.84
C MET A 1 52.56 -11.87 -43.08
N ARG A 2 51.72 -12.47 -43.84
CA ARG A 2 51.16 -13.85 -43.76
C ARG A 2 50.76 -14.28 -42.36
N GLY A 3 49.54 -14.64 -42.00
CA GLY A 3 48.48 -15.29 -42.77
C GLY A 3 48.02 -16.51 -41.98
N GLY A 4 46.76 -16.78 -41.89
CA GLY A 4 46.28 -18.07 -41.40
C GLY A 4 44.83 -18.06 -40.88
N HIS A 5 43.88 -18.08 -41.81
CA HIS A 5 42.47 -18.48 -41.53
C HIS A 5 42.40 -20.00 -41.33
N VAL A 6 41.56 -20.46 -40.40
CA VAL A 6 40.87 -21.74 -40.55
C VAL A 6 39.42 -21.61 -40.13
N ARG A 7 38.53 -21.73 -41.11
CA ARG A 7 37.11 -22.08 -40.97
C ARG A 7 36.99 -23.60 -40.97
N ILE A 8 36.13 -24.17 -40.16
CA ILE A 8 35.48 -25.45 -40.46
C ILE A 8 34.00 -25.34 -40.16
N LEU A 9 33.24 -25.75 -41.13
CA LEU A 9 31.78 -25.81 -41.26
C LEU A 9 31.25 -27.23 -40.96
N LEU A 10 29.95 -27.31 -40.71
CA LEU A 10 28.97 -28.41 -40.97
C LEU A 10 28.97 -29.58 -39.96
N ALA A 11 27.82 -30.19 -39.62
CA ALA A 11 26.59 -30.44 -40.37
C ALA A 11 25.43 -30.89 -39.48
N PHE A 12 24.25 -30.61 -39.94
CA PHE A 12 22.92 -31.22 -39.81
C PHE A 12 22.77 -32.60 -39.17
N GLY A 13 21.65 -32.76 -38.42
CA GLY A 13 21.01 -34.05 -38.11
C GLY A 13 19.60 -33.90 -37.62
N LEU A 14 18.66 -33.94 -38.56
CA LEU A 14 17.20 -33.98 -38.39
C LEU A 14 16.77 -35.43 -38.13
N ALA A 15 15.92 -35.72 -37.14
CA ALA A 15 14.97 -36.84 -37.24
C ALA A 15 13.84 -36.67 -36.24
N ALA A 16 12.62 -36.54 -36.80
CA ALA A 16 11.35 -36.68 -36.12
C ALA A 16 11.00 -38.18 -35.93
N PHE A 17 10.22 -38.53 -34.94
CA PHE A 17 9.00 -39.33 -35.11
C PHE A 17 8.09 -39.33 -33.87
N VAL A 18 6.83 -39.23 -34.16
CA VAL A 18 5.58 -39.24 -33.44
C VAL A 18 5.31 -40.62 -32.78
N ALA A 19 4.69 -40.63 -31.62
CA ALA A 19 3.61 -41.60 -31.29
C ALA A 19 2.73 -41.10 -30.16
N ALA A 20 1.46 -40.97 -30.42
CA ALA A 20 0.38 -40.73 -29.51
C ALA A 20 0.02 -41.98 -28.70
N GLY A 21 -0.33 -41.78 -27.46
CA GLY A 21 -0.94 -42.81 -26.59
C GLY A 21 -1.87 -42.18 -25.58
N ALA A 22 -3.15 -42.10 -25.93
CA ALA A 22 -4.21 -41.71 -25.00
C ALA A 22 -4.51 -42.88 -24.05
N LEU A 23 -4.45 -42.61 -22.74
CA LEU A 23 -5.00 -43.54 -21.75
C LEU A 23 -6.05 -42.77 -20.91
N LEU A 24 -7.30 -43.16 -21.15
CA LEU A 24 -8.46 -42.79 -20.33
C LEU A 24 -8.35 -43.46 -18.96
N LEU A 25 -8.37 -42.71 -17.88
CA LEU A 25 -8.64 -43.24 -16.56
C LEU A 25 -9.84 -42.50 -15.94
N ALA A 26 -10.82 -43.30 -15.55
CA ALA A 26 -12.05 -42.92 -14.94
C ALA A 26 -11.89 -42.41 -13.50
N PRO A 27 -12.84 -41.60 -12.95
CA PRO A 27 -12.72 -41.06 -11.62
C PRO A 27 -13.09 -42.09 -10.55
N SER A 28 -12.17 -42.32 -9.62
CA SER A 28 -12.46 -43.10 -8.40
C SER A 28 -13.11 -42.19 -7.35
N LYS A 29 -14.28 -42.59 -6.88
CA LYS A 29 -14.97 -42.04 -5.71
C LYS A 29 -14.18 -42.39 -4.45
N SER A 30 -13.69 -41.38 -3.71
CA SER A 30 -13.20 -41.57 -2.34
C SER A 30 -14.30 -41.21 -1.35
N SER A 31 -14.69 -42.20 -0.58
CA SER A 31 -15.63 -42.11 0.53
C SER A 31 -15.00 -41.34 1.70
N GLY A 32 -15.71 -40.31 2.17
CA GLY A 32 -15.36 -39.60 3.41
C GLY A 32 -15.41 -40.49 4.63
N ARG A 33 -14.34 -40.52 5.39
CA ARG A 33 -14.36 -40.96 6.78
C ARG A 33 -14.32 -39.73 7.68
N HIS A 34 -15.40 -39.54 8.42
CA HIS A 34 -15.44 -38.66 9.57
C HIS A 34 -14.51 -39.23 10.65
N VAL A 35 -13.49 -38.47 11.02
CA VAL A 35 -12.70 -38.72 12.22
C VAL A 35 -13.23 -37.82 13.31
N THR A 36 -13.87 -38.43 14.32
CA THR A 36 -14.28 -37.77 15.55
C THR A 36 -13.05 -37.35 16.35
N ALA A 37 -12.95 -36.07 16.68
CA ALA A 37 -11.92 -35.51 17.53
C ALA A 37 -12.12 -35.99 18.98
N ALA A 38 -11.08 -36.58 19.56
CA ALA A 38 -10.99 -36.84 20.98
C ALA A 38 -10.57 -35.58 21.72
N LEU A 39 -11.33 -35.22 22.73
CA LEU A 39 -11.04 -34.16 23.69
C LEU A 39 -9.93 -34.57 24.66
N GLY A 40 -8.96 -33.69 24.87
CA GLY A 40 -8.21 -33.56 26.11
C GLY A 40 -6.88 -34.31 26.21
N ALA A 41 -5.79 -33.57 25.99
CA ALA A 41 -4.53 -33.84 26.69
C ALA A 41 -4.02 -32.53 27.29
N PRO A 42 -3.46 -32.57 28.52
CA PRO A 42 -2.98 -31.39 29.24
C PRO A 42 -1.75 -30.80 28.55
N ASP A 43 -1.51 -29.52 28.81
CA ASP A 43 -0.35 -28.73 28.33
C ASP A 43 0.97 -29.47 28.59
N THR A 44 1.45 -30.21 27.61
CA THR A 44 2.77 -30.76 27.62
C THR A 44 3.76 -29.66 27.32
N VAL A 45 4.65 -29.40 28.28
CA VAL A 45 5.80 -28.48 28.10
C VAL A 45 6.60 -28.98 26.91
N LEU A 46 6.53 -28.27 25.79
CA LEU A 46 7.32 -28.58 24.63
C LEU A 46 8.77 -28.18 24.89
N GLY A 47 9.55 -29.09 25.39
CA GLY A 47 11.01 -28.96 25.55
C GLY A 47 11.70 -29.26 24.24
N GLY A 48 11.92 -28.23 23.41
CA GLY A 48 12.66 -28.33 22.16
C GLY A 48 13.01 -26.97 21.60
N THR A 49 14.16 -26.88 20.95
CA THR A 49 14.51 -25.83 19.99
C THR A 49 13.49 -25.83 18.84
N SER A 50 13.32 -24.71 18.13
CA SER A 50 12.38 -24.56 17.01
C SER A 50 12.34 -25.75 16.06
N SER A 51 11.15 -26.19 15.65
CA SER A 51 10.97 -27.35 14.76
C SER A 51 9.91 -27.07 13.67
N PHE A 52 10.06 -27.76 12.53
CA PHE A 52 9.05 -27.79 11.47
C PHE A 52 8.15 -29.01 11.62
N SER A 53 6.86 -28.84 11.37
CA SER A 53 5.95 -29.93 11.06
C SER A 53 5.18 -29.60 9.76
N SER A 54 4.97 -30.59 8.88
CA SER A 54 4.17 -30.39 7.67
C SER A 54 2.70 -30.22 8.04
N ALA A 55 2.07 -29.17 7.51
CA ALA A 55 0.64 -28.95 7.62
C ALA A 55 -0.14 -29.73 6.54
N SER A 56 -1.45 -29.82 6.71
CA SER A 56 -2.33 -30.69 5.91
C SER A 56 -2.66 -30.20 4.49
N ALA A 57 -2.19 -29.02 4.07
CA ALA A 57 -2.42 -28.45 2.73
C ALA A 57 -1.11 -28.19 1.98
N PRO A 58 -1.10 -28.25 0.63
CA PRO A 58 0.10 -27.99 -0.17
C PRO A 58 0.68 -26.60 0.11
N GLY A 59 1.99 -26.53 0.32
CA GLY A 59 2.70 -25.28 0.55
C GLY A 59 2.51 -24.65 1.93
N GLN A 60 1.89 -25.35 2.87
CA GLN A 60 1.69 -24.87 4.24
C GLN A 60 2.62 -25.56 5.23
N THR A 61 3.04 -24.80 6.23
CA THR A 61 3.88 -25.28 7.33
C THR A 61 3.44 -24.63 8.64
N VAL A 62 3.59 -25.37 9.73
CA VAL A 62 3.43 -24.89 11.10
C VAL A 62 4.75 -25.06 11.82
N GLY A 63 5.17 -24.04 12.54
CA GLY A 63 6.33 -24.12 13.40
C GLY A 63 6.10 -23.43 14.73
N TYR A 64 7.08 -23.47 15.61
CA TYR A 64 7.00 -22.81 16.92
C TYR A 64 8.37 -22.32 17.39
N SER A 65 8.34 -21.38 18.35
CA SER A 65 9.48 -20.98 19.16
C SER A 65 9.06 -20.89 20.62
N ARG A 66 9.94 -21.26 21.51
CA ARG A 66 9.78 -20.92 22.93
C ARG A 66 10.09 -19.45 23.15
N ALA A 67 9.57 -18.89 24.25
CA ALA A 67 9.88 -17.53 24.68
C ALA A 67 11.18 -17.48 25.45
N TYR A 68 12.02 -16.48 25.16
CA TYR A 68 13.26 -16.19 25.86
C TYR A 68 13.13 -14.82 26.53
N ARG A 69 13.19 -14.78 27.87
CA ARG A 69 13.08 -13.51 28.61
C ARG A 69 14.34 -12.68 28.45
N VAL A 70 14.16 -11.45 28.06
CA VAL A 70 15.23 -10.45 27.89
C VAL A 70 15.15 -9.43 29.01
N PRO A 71 16.23 -9.20 29.76
CA PRO A 71 16.28 -8.18 30.81
C PRO A 71 16.08 -6.75 30.22
N PRO A 72 15.86 -5.73 31.07
CA PRO A 72 15.80 -4.35 30.59
C PRO A 72 17.03 -3.96 29.78
N LEU A 73 16.83 -3.29 28.64
CA LEU A 73 17.90 -3.04 27.65
C LEU A 73 19.13 -2.33 28.22
N ARG A 74 18.90 -1.38 29.14
CA ARG A 74 20.00 -0.67 29.83
C ARG A 74 20.91 -1.58 30.68
N THR A 75 20.51 -2.80 30.98
CA THR A 75 21.31 -3.77 31.72
C THR A 75 22.07 -4.74 30.81
N LEU A 76 21.76 -4.71 29.52
CA LEU A 76 22.43 -5.57 28.55
C LEU A 76 23.75 -4.99 28.10
N LYS A 77 24.72 -5.85 27.90
CA LYS A 77 25.92 -5.50 27.15
C LYS A 77 25.65 -5.69 25.66
N PRO A 78 26.13 -4.76 24.80
CA PRO A 78 26.04 -4.94 23.36
C PRO A 78 26.61 -6.29 22.94
N ALA A 79 25.82 -7.06 22.18
CA ALA A 79 26.26 -8.36 21.69
C ALA A 79 27.35 -8.18 20.61
N PRO A 80 28.41 -9.00 20.61
CA PRO A 80 29.38 -8.95 19.53
C PRO A 80 28.73 -9.48 18.24
N PHE A 81 29.07 -8.85 17.11
CA PHE A 81 28.70 -9.35 15.81
C PHE A 81 29.82 -9.12 14.80
N LYS A 82 29.80 -9.85 13.70
CA LYS A 82 30.63 -9.62 12.53
C LYS A 82 29.73 -9.38 11.33
N TYR A 83 29.90 -8.26 10.67
CA TYR A 83 29.23 -8.01 9.39
C TYR A 83 29.68 -9.06 8.37
N ILE A 84 28.72 -9.72 7.76
CA ILE A 84 28.92 -10.64 6.65
C ILE A 84 28.03 -10.13 5.52
N PRO A 85 28.64 -9.65 4.41
CA PRO A 85 27.87 -9.22 3.26
C PRO A 85 26.95 -10.33 2.79
N GLN A 86 25.72 -9.99 2.49
CA GLN A 86 24.77 -10.88 1.85
C GLN A 86 25.06 -10.97 0.36
N SER A 87 24.74 -12.09 -0.27
CA SER A 87 24.81 -12.21 -1.71
C SER A 87 23.63 -11.48 -2.34
N GLU A 88 23.91 -10.38 -3.02
CA GLU A 88 22.86 -9.58 -3.70
C GLU A 88 22.24 -10.28 -4.93
N ALA A 89 22.80 -11.42 -5.35
CA ALA A 89 22.31 -12.18 -6.51
C ALA A 89 20.85 -12.64 -6.40
N PHE A 90 20.29 -12.63 -5.21
CA PHE A 90 18.91 -13.05 -4.95
C PHE A 90 17.89 -11.92 -5.18
N GLU A 91 18.25 -10.67 -4.91
CA GLU A 91 17.33 -9.54 -5.10
C GLU A 91 17.09 -9.19 -6.57
N ASP A 92 18.06 -9.51 -7.41
CA ASP A 92 18.02 -9.24 -8.84
C ASP A 92 17.00 -10.11 -9.62
N ALA A 93 16.45 -11.15 -8.99
CA ALA A 93 15.54 -12.10 -9.63
C ALA A 93 14.07 -11.64 -9.71
N ALA A 94 13.73 -10.41 -9.27
CA ALA A 94 12.37 -9.90 -9.43
C ALA A 94 12.09 -9.61 -10.92
N PRO A 95 10.86 -9.92 -11.42
CA PRO A 95 10.49 -9.56 -12.78
C PRO A 95 10.64 -8.04 -12.99
N ILE A 96 11.40 -7.65 -13.99
CA ILE A 96 11.56 -6.26 -14.39
C ILE A 96 10.53 -5.98 -15.46
N ALA A 97 9.70 -4.95 -15.24
CA ALA A 97 8.81 -4.48 -16.27
C ALA A 97 9.64 -4.05 -17.51
N GLN A 98 9.26 -4.54 -18.67
CA GLN A 98 9.68 -3.96 -19.94
C GLN A 98 9.01 -2.58 -20.06
N PRO A 99 9.44 -1.68 -20.95
CA PRO A 99 8.70 -0.45 -21.17
C PRO A 99 7.21 -0.78 -21.33
N GLY A 100 6.41 -0.31 -20.40
CA GLY A 100 5.01 -0.66 -20.30
C GLY A 100 4.14 -0.02 -21.38
N SER A 101 2.91 0.27 -21.05
CA SER A 101 1.98 1.00 -21.90
C SER A 101 2.61 2.33 -22.33
N LYS A 102 2.59 2.61 -23.65
CA LYS A 102 2.98 3.93 -24.18
C LYS A 102 1.97 5.03 -23.85
N VAL A 103 1.00 4.74 -22.99
CA VAL A 103 0.00 5.69 -22.53
C VAL A 103 0.63 6.55 -21.43
N PRO A 104 0.63 7.89 -21.57
CA PRO A 104 1.10 8.76 -20.51
C PRO A 104 0.33 8.53 -19.21
N ASP A 105 1.02 8.57 -18.08
CA ASP A 105 0.38 8.55 -16.75
C ASP A 105 -0.49 9.82 -16.58
N GLY A 106 -1.81 9.66 -16.73
CA GLY A 106 -2.79 10.72 -16.57
C GLY A 106 -2.95 11.21 -15.13
N ALA A 107 -2.43 10.47 -14.15
CA ALA A 107 -2.49 10.80 -12.73
C ALA A 107 -1.25 11.57 -12.24
N VAL A 108 -0.33 11.97 -13.14
CA VAL A 108 0.86 12.76 -12.76
C VAL A 108 0.50 14.18 -12.37
N GLN A 109 0.82 14.53 -11.14
CA GLN A 109 0.80 15.89 -10.63
C GLN A 109 2.12 16.59 -11.00
N ARG A 110 2.12 17.38 -12.09
CA ARG A 110 3.32 18.06 -12.61
C ARG A 110 3.59 19.44 -11.98
N SER A 111 2.66 19.96 -11.19
CA SER A 111 2.83 21.23 -10.48
C SER A 111 2.89 20.99 -8.97
N ALA A 112 3.99 21.35 -8.34
CA ALA A 112 3.96 21.63 -6.91
C ALA A 112 3.09 22.88 -6.70
N ARG A 113 1.92 22.75 -6.08
CA ARG A 113 1.16 23.91 -5.59
C ARG A 113 1.96 24.58 -4.47
N LYS A 114 1.54 25.78 -4.04
CA LYS A 114 2.14 26.48 -2.90
C LYS A 114 2.37 25.48 -1.77
N ASN A 115 3.57 25.52 -1.21
CA ASN A 115 3.91 24.68 -0.06
C ASN A 115 3.01 25.03 1.14
N LEU A 116 2.01 24.22 1.39
CA LEU A 116 1.11 24.30 2.54
C LEU A 116 1.41 23.18 3.55
N MET A 117 2.36 22.28 3.24
CA MET A 117 2.81 21.27 4.17
C MET A 117 3.36 21.92 5.43
N PRO A 118 2.95 21.46 6.63
CA PRO A 118 3.52 21.93 7.87
C PRO A 118 5.00 21.61 7.96
N GLY A 119 5.78 22.50 8.57
CA GLY A 119 7.16 22.21 8.91
C GLY A 119 7.29 21.14 10.00
N PRO A 120 8.49 20.54 10.16
CA PRO A 120 8.72 19.53 11.19
C PRO A 120 8.50 20.08 12.60
N ILE A 121 7.83 19.30 13.46
CA ILE A 121 7.70 19.54 14.91
C ILE A 121 8.97 19.06 15.63
N ALA A 122 9.38 17.81 15.33
CA ALA A 122 10.66 17.25 15.71
C ALA A 122 11.47 16.95 14.45
N ASN A 123 12.80 17.13 14.50
CA ASN A 123 13.67 16.87 13.37
C ASN A 123 15.12 16.68 13.86
N PHE A 124 15.59 15.43 13.95
CA PHE A 124 16.87 15.08 14.53
C PHE A 124 17.53 13.91 13.79
N ASP A 125 18.86 13.80 13.93
CA ASP A 125 19.61 12.69 13.34
C ASP A 125 19.29 11.39 14.04
N GLY A 126 19.07 10.34 13.25
CA GLY A 126 19.02 8.96 13.68
C GLY A 126 20.42 8.31 13.66
N ILE A 127 20.48 7.03 13.30
CA ILE A 127 21.70 6.24 13.27
C ILE A 127 22.52 6.58 12.03
N SER A 128 23.84 6.70 12.20
CA SER A 128 24.80 6.78 11.09
C SER A 128 25.33 5.40 10.72
N ASN A 129 26.04 5.29 9.58
CA ASN A 129 26.65 4.04 9.16
C ASN A 129 27.78 3.58 10.11
N LEU A 130 27.43 2.75 11.08
CA LEU A 130 28.37 2.14 12.05
C LEU A 130 28.88 0.77 11.61
N CYS A 131 28.20 0.11 10.68
CA CYS A 131 28.55 -1.23 10.19
C CYS A 131 29.47 -1.19 8.97
N GLY A 132 29.60 -0.07 8.27
CA GLY A 132 30.21 -0.01 6.95
C GLY A 132 29.37 -0.76 5.91
N CYS A 133 28.10 -1.02 6.17
CA CYS A 133 27.17 -1.76 5.34
C CYS A 133 26.32 -0.82 4.44
N SER A 134 25.76 -1.40 3.39
CA SER A 134 24.84 -0.77 2.45
C SER A 134 23.90 -1.86 1.90
N PRO A 135 22.62 -1.63 1.86
CA PRO A 135 21.87 -0.41 2.23
C PRO A 135 21.61 -0.28 3.76
N PRO A 136 21.03 0.84 4.25
CA PRO A 136 20.65 1.00 5.66
C PRO A 136 19.34 0.29 6.02
N ASP A 137 18.39 0.13 5.11
CA ASP A 137 17.07 -0.47 5.34
C ASP A 137 16.39 0.15 6.56
N THR A 138 16.18 1.46 6.44
CA THR A 138 15.76 2.29 7.56
C THR A 138 14.34 1.98 7.97
N ASN A 139 14.15 1.60 9.22
CA ASN A 139 12.84 1.36 9.81
C ASN A 139 12.76 1.99 11.21
N GLY A 140 11.56 2.29 11.67
CA GLY A 140 11.34 2.80 13.00
C GLY A 140 9.88 3.17 13.22
N ASP A 141 9.47 3.19 14.47
CA ASP A 141 8.10 3.52 14.83
C ASP A 141 8.07 4.38 16.10
N VAL A 142 6.91 5.01 16.33
CA VAL A 142 6.64 5.87 17.48
C VAL A 142 5.69 5.19 18.44
N GLY A 143 6.04 5.17 19.71
CA GLY A 143 5.16 4.79 20.81
C GLY A 143 4.71 6.01 21.62
N PRO A 144 4.11 5.80 22.80
CA PRO A 144 3.61 6.92 23.61
C PRO A 144 4.67 7.96 24.00
N ASN A 145 5.89 7.54 24.30
CA ASN A 145 6.96 8.40 24.84
C ASN A 145 8.28 8.32 24.07
N HIS A 146 8.45 7.34 23.20
CA HIS A 146 9.70 7.03 22.55
C HIS A 146 9.53 6.85 21.06
N TYR A 147 10.63 7.04 20.32
CA TYR A 147 10.82 6.59 18.96
C TYR A 147 11.91 5.51 18.97
N MET A 148 11.63 4.36 18.38
CA MET A 148 12.63 3.31 18.19
C MET A 148 12.96 3.20 16.72
N GLU A 149 14.24 3.41 16.38
CA GLU A 149 14.77 3.23 15.04
C GLU A 149 15.62 1.96 14.97
N TRP A 150 15.56 1.28 13.83
CA TRP A 150 16.49 0.20 13.52
C TRP A 150 16.96 0.34 12.09
N VAL A 151 18.26 0.36 11.90
CA VAL A 151 18.91 0.39 10.59
C VAL A 151 19.77 -0.85 10.46
N ASN A 152 19.48 -1.65 9.47
CA ASN A 152 20.19 -2.88 9.16
C ASN A 152 20.69 -3.63 10.43
N LEU A 153 21.88 -3.36 10.94
CA LEU A 153 22.50 -4.11 12.04
C LEU A 153 22.43 -3.44 13.42
N HIS A 154 21.85 -2.23 13.53
CA HIS A 154 21.80 -1.50 14.80
C HIS A 154 20.40 -0.89 15.04
N TYR A 155 19.98 -0.91 16.30
CA TYR A 155 18.82 -0.15 16.76
C TYR A 155 19.23 0.94 17.75
N ALA A 156 18.41 1.98 17.85
CA ALA A 156 18.53 3.04 18.86
C ALA A 156 17.14 3.46 19.35
N ILE A 157 17.07 4.02 20.55
CA ILE A 157 15.83 4.53 21.12
C ILE A 157 16.03 5.99 21.50
N TYR A 158 15.06 6.81 21.13
CA TYR A 158 15.04 8.25 21.36
C TYR A 158 13.79 8.66 22.13
N THR A 159 13.83 9.77 22.84
CA THR A 159 12.61 10.49 23.22
C THR A 159 11.98 11.08 21.94
N LYS A 160 10.71 11.48 22.00
CA LYS A 160 10.06 12.20 20.89
C LYS A 160 10.68 13.56 20.54
N THR A 161 11.60 14.05 21.38
CA THR A 161 12.37 15.29 21.15
C THR A 161 13.78 15.05 20.64
N GLY A 162 14.15 13.78 20.38
CA GLY A 162 15.44 13.40 19.81
C GLY A 162 16.56 13.14 20.83
N THR A 163 16.25 13.15 22.13
CA THR A 163 17.27 12.76 23.14
C THR A 163 17.50 11.26 23.08
N VAL A 164 18.76 10.84 22.95
CA VAL A 164 19.15 9.43 22.93
C VAL A 164 18.89 8.79 24.29
N VAL A 165 18.09 7.73 24.33
CA VAL A 165 17.76 6.94 25.52
C VAL A 165 18.55 5.63 25.53
N VAL A 166 18.64 4.97 24.37
CA VAL A 166 19.52 3.82 24.13
C VAL A 166 20.35 4.17 22.90
N PRO A 167 21.69 4.25 23.03
CA PRO A 167 22.55 4.55 21.90
C PRO A 167 22.52 3.42 20.87
N PRO A 168 23.00 3.65 19.63
CA PRO A 168 23.05 2.62 18.61
C PRO A 168 23.70 1.33 19.14
N THR A 169 22.93 0.26 19.13
CA THR A 169 23.23 -1.04 19.74
C THR A 169 23.01 -2.14 18.70
N PRO A 170 23.92 -3.15 18.61
CA PRO A 170 23.75 -4.26 17.69
C PRO A 170 22.40 -4.98 17.86
N GLY A 171 21.72 -5.28 16.76
CA GLY A 171 20.38 -5.85 16.75
C GLY A 171 20.24 -7.17 17.48
N ASN A 172 21.25 -8.04 17.38
CA ASN A 172 21.26 -9.33 18.09
C ASN A 172 21.31 -9.19 19.61
N THR A 173 21.58 -8.01 20.16
CA THR A 173 21.48 -7.73 21.61
C THR A 173 20.07 -7.91 22.15
N LEU A 174 19.02 -7.80 21.31
CA LEU A 174 17.63 -8.06 21.68
C LEU A 174 17.30 -9.55 21.86
N PHE A 175 18.22 -10.48 21.52
CA PHE A 175 17.93 -11.91 21.44
C PHE A 175 18.84 -12.77 22.35
N PRO A 176 19.19 -12.36 23.56
CA PRO A 176 20.11 -13.12 24.41
C PRO A 176 19.52 -14.51 24.74
N GLY A 177 20.37 -15.53 24.70
CA GLY A 177 19.99 -16.90 25.03
C GLY A 177 19.18 -17.64 23.97
N THR A 178 18.83 -17.02 22.86
CA THR A 178 18.23 -17.71 21.70
C THR A 178 19.29 -18.53 20.96
N PRO A 179 18.91 -19.66 20.33
CA PRO A 179 19.89 -20.55 19.68
C PRO A 179 20.66 -19.92 18.53
N HIS A 180 19.99 -19.10 17.71
CA HIS A 180 20.55 -18.55 16.48
C HIS A 180 20.59 -17.02 16.50
N CYS A 181 19.49 -16.37 16.87
CA CYS A 181 19.35 -14.92 16.84
C CYS A 181 20.33 -14.18 17.78
N ALA A 182 20.81 -14.84 18.85
CA ALA A 182 21.80 -14.25 19.78
C ALA A 182 23.14 -13.96 19.10
N SER A 183 23.52 -14.76 18.11
CA SER A 183 24.83 -14.69 17.46
C SER A 183 24.77 -14.23 16.00
N LEU A 184 23.58 -14.22 15.38
CA LEU A 184 23.36 -13.88 13.99
C LEU A 184 22.67 -12.53 13.88
N ASN A 185 23.40 -11.51 13.46
CA ASN A 185 22.89 -10.15 13.21
C ASN A 185 23.00 -9.90 11.71
N ARG A 186 21.89 -10.04 10.98
CA ARG A 186 21.90 -10.06 9.50
C ARG A 186 21.18 -8.89 8.87
N GLY A 187 20.27 -8.25 9.55
CA GLY A 187 19.58 -7.05 9.09
C GLY A 187 18.14 -7.26 8.68
N ASP A 188 17.67 -6.48 7.74
CA ASP A 188 16.29 -6.33 7.30
C ASP A 188 15.31 -6.12 8.47
N PRO A 189 15.57 -5.10 9.28
CA PRO A 189 14.81 -4.91 10.50
C PRO A 189 13.42 -4.34 10.22
N ILE A 190 12.45 -4.75 11.05
CA ILE A 190 11.15 -4.10 11.16
C ILE A 190 10.88 -3.81 12.64
N VAL A 191 10.49 -2.59 12.94
CA VAL A 191 10.03 -2.12 14.24
C VAL A 191 8.60 -1.61 14.10
N LEU A 192 7.69 -2.11 14.95
CA LEU A 192 6.30 -1.66 15.02
C LEU A 192 5.91 -1.43 16.47
N TYR A 193 5.09 -0.43 16.70
CA TYR A 193 4.41 -0.23 17.97
C TYR A 193 2.99 -0.79 17.89
N ASP A 194 2.77 -1.92 18.53
CA ASP A 194 1.44 -2.52 18.68
C ASP A 194 0.63 -1.73 19.70
N GLN A 195 -0.06 -0.71 19.22
CA GLN A 195 -0.86 0.17 20.06
C GLN A 195 -2.01 -0.56 20.79
N TYR A 196 -2.51 -1.66 20.23
CA TYR A 196 -3.58 -2.45 20.82
C TYR A 196 -3.12 -3.32 21.99
N ALA A 197 -1.83 -3.66 22.03
CA ALA A 197 -1.21 -4.36 23.14
C ALA A 197 -0.42 -3.41 24.06
N GLY A 198 -0.14 -2.18 23.62
CA GLY A 198 0.76 -1.27 24.29
C GLY A 198 2.20 -1.79 24.35
N LYS A 199 2.70 -2.38 23.25
CA LYS A 199 3.98 -3.07 23.17
C LYS A 199 4.70 -2.82 21.86
N TRP A 200 6.01 -2.93 21.89
CA TRP A 200 6.86 -2.89 20.70
C TRP A 200 7.07 -4.29 20.14
N MET A 201 7.06 -4.42 18.85
CA MET A 201 7.54 -5.56 18.09
C MET A 201 8.78 -5.15 17.32
N ALA A 202 9.86 -5.92 17.42
CA ALA A 202 11.09 -5.68 16.69
C ALA A 202 11.56 -7.00 16.08
N SER A 203 12.03 -6.97 14.83
CA SER A 203 12.43 -8.18 14.13
C SER A 203 13.64 -7.98 13.23
N GLN A 204 14.35 -9.06 12.96
CA GLN A 204 15.34 -9.19 11.89
C GLN A 204 15.35 -10.63 11.38
N PHE A 205 15.86 -10.86 10.19
CA PHE A 205 16.15 -12.24 9.78
C PHE A 205 17.52 -12.70 10.31
N ALA A 206 17.74 -14.02 10.28
CA ALA A 206 19.02 -14.60 10.64
C ALA A 206 19.33 -15.84 9.79
N PHE A 207 20.62 -15.99 9.45
CA PHE A 207 21.12 -17.13 8.67
C PHE A 207 22.63 -17.29 8.88
N THR A 208 23.14 -18.48 8.62
CA THR A 208 24.59 -18.77 8.67
C THR A 208 25.24 -18.47 7.32
N GLY A 209 26.54 -18.16 7.33
CA GLY A 209 27.28 -17.82 6.12
C GLY A 209 26.75 -16.57 5.42
N GLY A 210 26.77 -16.54 4.09
CA GLY A 210 26.28 -15.45 3.23
C GLY A 210 24.85 -15.62 2.72
N GLY A 211 24.00 -16.38 3.42
CA GLY A 211 22.60 -16.61 2.99
C GLY A 211 22.41 -17.70 1.93
N THR A 212 23.48 -18.39 1.55
CA THR A 212 23.44 -19.43 0.51
C THR A 212 23.14 -20.83 1.00
N THR A 213 23.02 -21.02 2.32
CA THR A 213 22.74 -22.32 2.94
C THR A 213 21.81 -22.13 4.13
N GLY A 214 20.69 -22.84 4.12
CA GLY A 214 19.74 -22.86 5.25
C GLY A 214 20.21 -23.71 6.45
N PRO A 215 19.43 -23.79 7.51
CA PRO A 215 18.08 -23.20 7.66
C PRO A 215 18.11 -21.70 7.87
N PHE A 216 16.94 -21.05 7.62
CA PHE A 216 16.73 -19.62 7.74
C PHE A 216 15.77 -19.29 8.87
N TYR A 217 16.04 -18.19 9.56
CA TYR A 217 15.36 -17.86 10.81
C TYR A 217 14.72 -16.46 10.73
N GLN A 218 13.63 -16.27 11.46
CA GLN A 218 13.07 -14.97 11.78
C GLN A 218 13.17 -14.75 13.28
N CYS A 219 13.90 -13.73 13.67
CA CYS A 219 14.07 -13.28 15.04
C CYS A 219 12.99 -12.24 15.33
N ILE A 220 12.18 -12.45 16.36
CA ILE A 220 11.14 -11.49 16.75
C ILE A 220 11.26 -11.26 18.25
N ALA A 221 11.20 -9.98 18.68
CA ALA A 221 11.16 -9.61 20.09
C ALA A 221 9.95 -8.72 20.36
N ILE A 222 9.27 -8.96 21.49
CA ILE A 222 8.13 -8.18 21.96
C ILE A 222 8.47 -7.56 23.30
N SER A 223 8.30 -6.23 23.45
CA SER A 223 8.56 -5.54 24.71
C SER A 223 7.55 -5.95 25.79
N ASN A 224 7.96 -5.88 27.06
CA ASN A 224 7.05 -6.18 28.17
C ASN A 224 6.01 -5.07 28.38
N THR A 225 6.35 -3.83 28.04
CA THR A 225 5.52 -2.64 28.25
C THR A 225 5.66 -1.68 27.06
N SER A 226 4.94 -0.57 27.07
CA SER A 226 5.08 0.53 26.09
C SER A 226 6.41 1.29 26.19
N ASP A 227 7.17 1.09 27.26
CA ASP A 227 8.55 1.58 27.37
C ASP A 227 9.51 0.57 26.71
N PRO A 228 10.12 0.89 25.57
CA PRO A 228 11.01 -0.03 24.86
C PRO A 228 12.33 -0.29 25.60
N THR A 229 12.66 0.48 26.64
CA THR A 229 13.85 0.23 27.48
C THR A 229 13.61 -0.85 28.54
N SER A 230 12.37 -1.27 28.74
CA SER A 230 11.98 -2.36 29.63
C SER A 230 12.53 -3.71 29.17
N GLY A 231 12.18 -4.79 29.85
CA GLY A 231 12.48 -6.15 29.38
C GLY A 231 11.66 -6.52 28.13
N TRP A 232 12.12 -7.55 27.44
CA TRP A 232 11.49 -8.09 26.25
C TRP A 232 11.28 -9.60 26.32
N CYS A 233 10.54 -10.14 25.38
CA CYS A 233 10.48 -11.55 25.07
C CYS A 233 10.95 -11.80 23.66
N ALA A 234 12.02 -12.55 23.49
CA ALA A 234 12.61 -12.89 22.21
C ALA A 234 12.13 -14.27 21.74
N TYR A 235 12.05 -14.43 20.44
CA TYR A 235 11.66 -15.63 19.72
C TYR A 235 12.63 -15.88 18.57
N ASP A 236 12.91 -17.16 18.33
CA ASP A 236 13.83 -17.66 17.32
C ASP A 236 13.09 -18.69 16.48
N PHE A 237 12.44 -18.24 15.42
CA PHE A 237 11.65 -19.09 14.55
C PHE A 237 12.50 -19.59 13.38
N THR A 238 12.61 -20.91 13.19
CA THR A 238 13.10 -21.48 11.94
C THR A 238 11.97 -21.40 10.91
N VAL A 239 12.06 -20.48 9.97
CA VAL A 239 10.95 -20.18 9.05
C VAL A 239 11.02 -20.94 7.75
N HIS A 240 12.23 -21.29 7.28
CA HIS A 240 12.38 -22.11 6.10
C HIS A 240 13.69 -22.91 6.09
N ALA A 241 13.67 -24.14 5.57
CA ALA A 241 14.84 -24.98 5.54
C ALA A 241 15.83 -24.61 4.42
N THR A 242 15.36 -24.18 3.27
CA THR A 242 16.15 -24.04 2.03
C THR A 242 15.91 -22.75 1.24
N LYS A 243 15.02 -21.88 1.67
CA LYS A 243 14.76 -20.59 1.03
C LYS A 243 15.01 -19.45 2.01
N LEU A 244 15.84 -18.49 1.63
CA LEU A 244 16.07 -17.26 2.40
C LEU A 244 14.82 -16.38 2.37
N ASN A 245 14.35 -15.97 3.54
CA ASN A 245 13.23 -15.04 3.74
C ASN A 245 13.73 -13.59 3.76
N ASP A 246 14.27 -13.14 2.63
CA ASP A 246 14.81 -11.80 2.46
C ASP A 246 13.70 -10.74 2.35
N TYR A 247 14.00 -9.47 2.63
CA TYR A 247 13.05 -8.37 2.52
C TYR A 247 11.73 -8.62 3.29
N PRO A 248 11.76 -9.04 4.58
CA PRO A 248 10.54 -9.31 5.34
C PRO A 248 9.77 -8.03 5.61
N LYS A 249 8.44 -8.08 5.49
CA LYS A 249 7.54 -6.97 5.79
C LYS A 249 6.45 -7.42 6.74
N PHE A 250 6.24 -6.66 7.81
CA PHE A 250 5.29 -7.02 8.86
C PHE A 250 4.07 -6.10 8.87
N GLY A 251 2.96 -6.65 9.37
CA GLY A 251 1.75 -5.92 9.72
C GLY A 251 1.08 -6.53 10.95
N ILE A 252 0.52 -5.69 11.78
CA ILE A 252 -0.22 -6.05 12.99
C ILE A 252 -1.69 -6.28 12.61
N TRP A 253 -2.25 -7.47 12.96
CA TRP A 253 -3.66 -7.76 12.71
C TRP A 253 -4.34 -8.36 13.94
N PRO A 254 -4.77 -7.53 14.89
CA PRO A 254 -5.17 -7.99 16.23
C PRO A 254 -6.41 -8.88 16.23
N THR A 255 -7.36 -8.66 15.32
CA THR A 255 -8.62 -9.41 15.27
C THR A 255 -8.48 -10.85 14.80
N GLN A 256 -7.32 -11.19 14.24
CA GLN A 256 -6.92 -12.57 13.96
C GLN A 256 -5.75 -13.04 14.83
N ASN A 257 -5.41 -12.26 15.85
CA ASN A 257 -4.32 -12.59 16.77
C ASN A 257 -2.99 -12.85 16.04
N SER A 258 -2.64 -12.01 15.07
CA SER A 258 -1.48 -12.23 14.20
C SER A 258 -0.55 -11.01 14.13
N TYR A 259 0.76 -11.26 14.21
CA TYR A 259 1.78 -10.50 13.52
C TYR A 259 2.00 -11.19 12.18
N THR A 260 1.67 -10.54 11.08
CA THR A 260 1.77 -11.16 9.76
C THR A 260 3.00 -10.67 9.05
N MET A 261 3.78 -11.58 8.48
CA MET A 261 4.95 -11.26 7.67
C MET A 261 4.74 -11.74 6.24
N THR A 262 5.12 -10.93 5.28
CA THR A 262 5.39 -11.38 3.92
C THR A 262 6.87 -11.27 3.63
N ALA A 263 7.41 -12.21 2.86
CA ALA A 263 8.79 -12.18 2.42
C ALA A 263 8.95 -12.87 1.07
N PRO A 264 9.76 -12.33 0.16
CA PRO A 264 10.32 -13.11 -0.94
C PRO A 264 11.13 -14.27 -0.37
N LEU A 265 11.02 -15.41 -1.03
CA LEU A 265 11.71 -16.65 -0.66
C LEU A 265 12.71 -17.02 -1.76
N PHE A 266 14.00 -16.84 -1.49
CA PHE A 266 15.07 -17.12 -2.42
C PHE A 266 15.67 -18.50 -2.18
N PRO A 267 15.52 -19.43 -3.12
CA PRO A 267 16.01 -20.78 -2.95
C PRO A 267 17.53 -20.86 -3.05
N THR A 268 18.14 -21.67 -2.20
CA THR A 268 19.61 -21.90 -2.22
C THR A 268 20.03 -23.05 -3.13
N ASN A 269 19.08 -23.73 -3.78
CA ASN A 269 19.31 -24.93 -4.59
C ASN A 269 18.96 -24.75 -6.08
N GLY A 270 18.79 -23.49 -6.56
CA GLY A 270 18.43 -23.20 -7.94
C GLY A 270 16.99 -23.48 -8.34
N SER A 271 16.11 -23.83 -7.38
CA SER A 271 14.66 -23.93 -7.63
C SER A 271 14.04 -22.53 -7.82
N ALA A 272 12.77 -22.48 -8.22
CA ALA A 272 12.05 -21.20 -8.36
C ALA A 272 11.89 -20.48 -7.02
N GLY A 273 12.11 -19.16 -7.02
CA GLY A 273 11.74 -18.28 -5.93
C GLY A 273 10.23 -18.17 -5.79
N SER A 274 9.76 -17.66 -4.65
CA SER A 274 8.34 -17.45 -4.37
C SER A 274 8.13 -16.29 -3.41
N GLN A 275 6.87 -16.03 -3.06
CA GLN A 275 6.51 -15.17 -1.93
C GLN A 275 6.02 -16.05 -0.78
N GLY A 276 6.35 -15.70 0.44
CA GLY A 276 5.83 -16.36 1.64
C GLY A 276 4.88 -15.44 2.40
N VAL A 277 3.81 -16.01 2.94
CA VAL A 277 2.93 -15.35 3.92
C VAL A 277 3.01 -16.13 5.23
N PHE A 278 3.40 -15.43 6.29
CA PHE A 278 3.57 -16.00 7.63
C PHE A 278 2.63 -15.30 8.61
N GLY A 279 1.97 -16.04 9.48
CA GLY A 279 1.29 -15.49 10.64
C GLY A 279 1.97 -15.98 11.91
N PHE A 280 2.32 -15.10 12.84
CA PHE A 280 2.88 -15.42 14.15
C PHE A 280 1.83 -15.19 15.24
N GLU A 281 1.71 -16.12 16.19
CA GLU A 281 0.67 -16.14 17.22
C GLU A 281 0.87 -15.01 18.25
N ARG A 282 0.27 -13.84 17.96
CA ARG A 282 0.49 -12.57 18.67
C ARG A 282 0.16 -12.67 20.18
N ASP A 283 -0.98 -13.23 20.59
CA ASP A 283 -1.40 -13.24 21.99
C ASP A 283 -0.43 -14.01 22.90
N ARG A 284 0.17 -15.08 22.39
CA ARG A 284 1.21 -15.80 23.11
C ARG A 284 2.49 -15.00 23.19
N MET A 285 2.83 -14.29 22.12
CA MET A 285 4.05 -13.46 22.07
C MET A 285 3.94 -12.26 23.02
N ILE A 286 2.81 -11.55 23.04
CA ILE A 286 2.60 -10.42 23.95
C ILE A 286 2.52 -10.81 25.43
N THR A 287 2.23 -12.09 25.73
CA THR A 287 2.21 -12.64 27.09
C THR A 287 3.46 -13.46 27.43
N CYS A 288 4.48 -13.42 26.58
CA CYS A 288 5.77 -14.11 26.80
C CYS A 288 5.61 -15.63 26.98
N GLN A 289 4.82 -16.24 26.15
CA GLN A 289 4.62 -17.69 26.10
C GLN A 289 5.23 -18.25 24.81
N SER A 290 5.51 -19.55 24.77
CA SER A 290 5.90 -20.23 23.53
C SER A 290 4.82 -19.97 22.47
N ALA A 291 5.22 -19.52 21.29
CA ALA A 291 4.33 -19.09 20.22
C ALA A 291 4.53 -19.94 18.96
N ARG A 292 3.48 -20.04 18.18
CA ARG A 292 3.48 -20.77 16.90
C ARG A 292 3.54 -19.79 15.75
N PHE A 293 3.92 -20.27 14.59
CA PHE A 293 3.65 -19.61 13.33
C PHE A 293 2.99 -20.55 12.34
N VAL A 294 2.26 -19.98 11.40
CA VAL A 294 1.71 -20.65 10.21
C VAL A 294 2.30 -20.00 8.98
N PHE A 295 2.53 -20.76 7.93
CA PHE A 295 3.17 -20.32 6.72
C PHE A 295 2.46 -20.86 5.49
N GLN A 296 2.31 -20.01 4.45
CA GLN A 296 1.85 -20.37 3.11
C GLN A 296 2.91 -19.96 2.09
N ASP A 297 3.47 -20.93 1.35
CA ASP A 297 4.27 -20.65 0.15
C ASP A 297 3.31 -20.32 -1.00
N MET A 298 3.39 -19.08 -1.48
CA MET A 298 2.53 -18.57 -2.54
C MET A 298 2.82 -19.19 -3.90
N LEU A 299 3.97 -19.86 -4.09
CA LEU A 299 4.28 -20.59 -5.33
C LEU A 299 3.19 -21.60 -5.71
N SER A 300 2.53 -22.18 -4.71
CA SER A 300 1.42 -23.12 -4.90
C SER A 300 0.10 -22.45 -5.33
N LEU A 301 -0.04 -21.14 -5.16
CA LEU A 301 -1.25 -20.36 -5.47
C LEU A 301 -1.06 -19.48 -6.70
N ASP A 302 0.07 -18.78 -6.78
CA ASP A 302 0.44 -17.93 -7.91
C ASP A 302 1.97 -17.87 -8.07
N PRO A 303 2.54 -18.65 -8.98
CA PRO A 303 3.99 -18.68 -9.19
C PRO A 303 4.57 -17.41 -9.82
N SER A 304 3.73 -16.53 -10.35
CA SER A 304 4.12 -15.26 -10.97
C SER A 304 4.01 -14.06 -10.02
N LEU A 305 3.63 -14.30 -8.76
CA LEU A 305 3.32 -13.25 -7.80
C LEU A 305 4.57 -12.39 -7.50
N PRO A 306 4.49 -11.07 -7.76
CA PRO A 306 5.58 -10.13 -7.43
C PRO A 306 5.67 -9.89 -5.92
N ARG A 307 6.37 -8.83 -5.51
CA ARG A 307 6.46 -8.43 -4.09
C ARG A 307 5.09 -8.06 -3.54
N ILE A 308 4.80 -8.50 -2.31
CA ILE A 308 3.51 -8.31 -1.64
C ILE A 308 3.70 -7.65 -0.27
N LEU A 309 2.73 -6.81 0.14
CA LEU A 309 2.71 -6.14 1.44
C LEU A 309 1.50 -6.54 2.27
N PRO A 310 1.68 -6.92 3.56
CA PRO A 310 0.58 -7.14 4.48
C PRO A 310 0.08 -5.80 5.05
N ALA A 311 -1.22 -5.66 5.24
CA ALA A 311 -1.80 -4.50 5.90
C ALA A 311 -1.36 -4.43 7.36
N ASP A 312 -1.02 -3.23 7.82
CA ASP A 312 -0.60 -2.92 9.17
C ASP A 312 -1.59 -1.96 9.81
N ALA A 313 -2.25 -2.38 10.89
CA ALA A 313 -3.38 -1.67 11.48
C ALA A 313 -2.94 -0.52 12.38
N ASP A 314 -3.45 0.67 12.09
CA ASP A 314 -3.28 1.91 12.83
C ASP A 314 -4.61 2.43 13.41
N GLY A 315 -4.49 3.39 14.33
CA GLY A 315 -5.60 4.13 14.91
C GLY A 315 -6.36 3.35 15.99
N PRO A 316 -7.31 4.01 16.68
CA PRO A 316 -7.95 3.44 17.86
C PRO A 316 -8.94 2.32 17.55
N ASN A 317 -9.46 2.26 16.33
CA ASN A 317 -10.45 1.27 15.95
C ASN A 317 -9.78 0.01 15.41
N LEU A 318 -10.12 -1.13 16.01
CA LEU A 318 -9.69 -2.43 15.49
C LEU A 318 -10.24 -2.69 14.07
N PRO A 319 -9.55 -3.49 13.24
CA PRO A 319 -10.20 -4.07 12.08
C PRO A 319 -11.51 -4.77 12.47
N PRO A 320 -12.50 -4.90 11.58
CA PRO A 320 -13.74 -5.61 11.89
C PRO A 320 -13.48 -7.02 12.42
N ALA A 321 -14.30 -7.49 13.33
CA ALA A 321 -14.15 -8.82 13.92
C ALA A 321 -14.08 -9.91 12.85
N ASN A 322 -13.08 -10.78 12.93
CA ASN A 322 -12.80 -11.84 11.97
C ASN A 322 -12.52 -11.36 10.52
N ALA A 323 -12.32 -10.06 10.29
CA ALA A 323 -11.93 -9.58 8.98
C ALA A 323 -10.60 -10.19 8.56
N PRO A 324 -10.49 -10.75 7.33
CA PRO A 324 -9.21 -11.19 6.82
C PRO A 324 -8.27 -9.99 6.64
N GLN A 325 -6.98 -10.23 6.83
CA GLN A 325 -5.97 -9.18 6.62
C GLN A 325 -5.70 -9.00 5.13
N PRO A 326 -5.83 -7.78 4.60
CA PRO A 326 -5.47 -7.49 3.23
C PRO A 326 -3.97 -7.61 3.00
N ILE A 327 -3.61 -8.13 1.83
CA ILE A 327 -2.26 -8.12 1.27
C ILE A 327 -2.38 -7.56 -0.14
N VAL A 328 -1.51 -6.64 -0.52
CA VAL A 328 -1.54 -6.03 -1.84
C VAL A 328 -0.23 -6.22 -2.61
N THR A 329 -0.33 -6.16 -3.94
CA THR A 329 0.81 -5.96 -4.85
C THR A 329 0.38 -5.02 -5.97
N ASP A 330 1.31 -4.22 -6.45
CA ASP A 330 1.19 -3.41 -7.66
C ASP A 330 1.69 -4.21 -8.86
N ASN A 331 0.96 -4.17 -9.95
CA ASN A 331 1.25 -4.93 -11.16
C ASN A 331 1.22 -3.99 -12.36
N ASP A 332 2.39 -3.82 -12.96
CA ASP A 332 2.65 -3.03 -14.15
C ASP A 332 2.34 -3.87 -15.41
N ASP A 333 1.69 -3.31 -16.41
CA ASP A 333 1.40 -3.99 -17.68
C ASP A 333 2.67 -4.36 -18.44
N GLY A 334 3.75 -3.61 -18.26
CA GLY A 334 5.07 -3.92 -18.77
C GLY A 334 5.68 -5.21 -18.21
N ALA A 335 5.19 -5.71 -17.09
CA ALA A 335 5.55 -7.02 -16.52
C ALA A 335 4.70 -8.18 -17.08
N GLY A 336 3.86 -7.93 -18.09
CA GLY A 336 3.03 -8.93 -18.76
C GLY A 336 1.60 -9.04 -18.23
N PHE A 337 1.17 -8.13 -17.37
CA PHE A 337 -0.22 -8.04 -16.94
C PHE A 337 -1.07 -7.34 -18.02
N PRO A 338 -2.38 -7.65 -18.13
CA PRO A 338 -3.24 -7.05 -19.14
C PRO A 338 -3.41 -5.52 -19.02
N GLN A 339 -3.18 -4.98 -17.84
CA GLN A 339 -3.27 -3.56 -17.50
C GLN A 339 -2.62 -3.30 -16.15
N ASP A 340 -2.29 -2.05 -15.88
CA ASP A 340 -1.84 -1.61 -14.56
C ASP A 340 -2.93 -1.78 -13.51
N ARG A 341 -2.56 -2.38 -12.38
CA ARG A 341 -3.55 -2.76 -11.37
C ARG A 341 -2.92 -3.03 -10.00
N ILE A 342 -3.76 -3.02 -8.98
CA ILE A 342 -3.45 -3.53 -7.65
C ILE A 342 -4.18 -4.85 -7.47
N ASP A 343 -3.45 -5.95 -7.23
CA ASP A 343 -4.06 -7.20 -6.81
C ASP A 343 -4.22 -7.22 -5.28
N VAL A 344 -5.39 -7.69 -4.84
CA VAL A 344 -5.73 -7.80 -3.43
C VAL A 344 -5.92 -9.26 -3.06
N TRP A 345 -5.22 -9.68 -2.01
CA TRP A 345 -5.32 -10.99 -1.38
C TRP A 345 -5.83 -10.82 0.05
N ASN A 346 -6.49 -11.84 0.57
CA ASN A 346 -6.92 -11.92 1.95
C ASN A 346 -6.22 -13.07 2.66
N ALA A 347 -5.53 -12.76 3.75
CA ALA A 347 -4.96 -13.76 4.64
C ALA A 347 -5.86 -13.96 5.87
N THR A 348 -6.11 -15.20 6.21
CA THR A 348 -6.88 -15.60 7.41
C THR A 348 -6.09 -16.62 8.21
N MET A 349 -5.83 -16.31 9.48
CA MET A 349 -5.14 -17.20 10.42
C MET A 349 -6.11 -17.68 11.49
N THR A 350 -5.97 -18.95 11.87
CA THR A 350 -6.69 -19.53 13.00
C THR A 350 -5.71 -20.22 13.95
N TRP A 351 -5.93 -20.08 15.25
CA TRP A 351 -5.00 -20.53 16.30
C TRP A 351 -5.54 -21.64 17.21
N GLY A 352 -6.44 -22.46 16.70
CA GLY A 352 -6.96 -23.64 17.43
C GLY A 352 -5.90 -24.67 17.74
N THR A 353 -6.32 -25.90 18.07
CA THR A 353 -5.42 -27.03 18.31
C THR A 353 -4.46 -27.25 17.13
N THR A 354 -4.98 -27.18 15.92
CA THR A 354 -4.21 -27.18 14.68
C THR A 354 -4.30 -25.77 14.06
N PRO A 355 -3.25 -24.95 14.16
CA PRO A 355 -3.27 -23.63 13.56
C PRO A 355 -3.25 -23.74 12.03
N THR A 356 -3.93 -22.81 11.36
CA THR A 356 -4.02 -22.78 9.89
C THR A 356 -3.85 -21.37 9.34
N ILE A 357 -3.44 -21.29 8.08
CA ILE A 357 -3.43 -20.08 7.30
C ILE A 357 -4.19 -20.33 5.98
N SER A 358 -4.97 -19.36 5.55
CA SER A 358 -5.62 -19.36 4.23
C SER A 358 -5.31 -18.04 3.55
N VAL A 359 -4.76 -18.09 2.33
CA VAL A 359 -4.50 -16.90 1.52
C VAL A 359 -5.29 -17.02 0.23
N VAL A 360 -6.22 -16.09 0.01
CA VAL A 360 -7.17 -16.15 -1.11
C VAL A 360 -7.14 -14.84 -1.89
N ARG A 361 -6.96 -14.93 -3.21
CA ARG A 361 -7.04 -13.77 -4.10
C ARG A 361 -8.47 -13.25 -4.16
N GLN A 362 -8.67 -11.96 -3.88
CA GLN A 362 -9.98 -11.31 -3.94
C GLN A 362 -10.29 -10.75 -5.33
N GLY A 363 -9.27 -10.42 -6.08
CA GLY A 363 -9.39 -9.81 -7.40
C GLY A 363 -8.30 -8.75 -7.60
N TYR A 364 -8.57 -7.86 -8.55
CA TYR A 364 -7.71 -6.72 -8.82
C TYR A 364 -8.51 -5.43 -8.95
N ILE A 365 -7.85 -4.32 -8.73
CA ILE A 365 -8.38 -2.96 -8.87
C ILE A 365 -7.61 -2.31 -10.02
N PRO A 366 -8.23 -1.97 -11.16
CA PRO A 366 -7.58 -1.22 -12.23
C PRO A 366 -7.09 0.14 -11.72
N THR A 367 -5.89 0.54 -12.12
CA THR A 367 -5.33 1.85 -11.80
C THR A 367 -5.28 2.75 -13.04
N ALA A 368 -5.01 4.04 -12.85
CA ALA A 368 -4.51 4.85 -13.94
C ALA A 368 -3.15 4.30 -14.38
N PRO A 369 -2.78 4.40 -15.68
CA PRO A 369 -1.52 3.88 -16.20
C PRO A 369 -0.32 4.41 -15.43
N PHE A 370 0.69 3.54 -15.22
CA PHE A 370 2.00 3.89 -14.68
C PHE A 370 3.08 3.02 -15.34
N ASP A 371 4.34 3.41 -15.22
CA ASP A 371 5.47 2.65 -15.72
C ASP A 371 6.52 2.55 -14.61
N THR A 372 6.87 1.33 -14.21
CA THR A 372 7.93 1.07 -13.24
C THR A 372 9.31 0.98 -13.89
N ASN A 373 9.38 1.02 -15.22
CA ASN A 373 10.64 1.03 -15.96
C ASN A 373 11.17 2.47 -16.09
N LEU A 374 12.17 2.82 -15.28
CA LEU A 374 12.84 4.11 -15.33
C LEU A 374 13.81 4.28 -16.52
N GLY A 375 13.58 3.52 -17.58
CA GLY A 375 14.24 3.67 -18.89
C GLY A 375 15.62 3.05 -19.02
N SER A 376 16.18 3.13 -20.22
CA SER A 376 17.46 2.52 -20.60
C SER A 376 18.69 3.06 -19.86
N THR A 377 18.54 4.16 -19.12
CA THR A 377 19.60 4.72 -18.28
C THR A 377 19.73 4.05 -16.92
N CYS A 378 18.79 3.14 -16.59
CA CYS A 378 18.84 2.26 -15.45
C CYS A 378 19.38 0.89 -15.88
N PRO A 379 20.59 0.49 -15.54
CA PRO A 379 21.08 -0.85 -15.86
C PRO A 379 20.17 -1.92 -15.24
N SER A 380 20.05 -3.07 -15.93
CA SER A 380 19.37 -4.25 -15.37
C SER A 380 20.09 -4.70 -14.08
N PRO A 381 19.36 -5.01 -13.02
CA PRO A 381 17.90 -5.21 -12.86
C PRO A 381 17.11 -3.96 -12.45
N GLN A 382 17.26 -2.84 -13.11
CA GLN A 382 16.61 -1.55 -12.84
C GLN A 382 16.95 -0.92 -11.48
N ARG A 383 18.13 -1.21 -11.04
CA ARG A 383 18.83 -0.51 -9.98
C ARG A 383 19.70 0.58 -10.58
N GLN A 384 20.23 1.48 -9.76
CA GLN A 384 21.13 2.54 -10.20
C GLN A 384 20.45 3.54 -11.16
N CYS A 385 19.25 3.95 -10.82
CA CYS A 385 18.47 4.87 -11.65
C CYS A 385 18.64 6.33 -11.25
N ILE A 386 18.89 6.62 -9.99
CA ILE A 386 18.88 7.98 -9.46
C ILE A 386 20.28 8.60 -9.61
N PRO A 387 20.41 9.66 -10.41
CA PRO A 387 21.69 10.37 -10.55
C PRO A 387 22.03 11.18 -9.30
N GLN A 388 23.32 11.37 -9.06
CA GLN A 388 23.84 12.15 -7.94
C GLN A 388 24.83 13.21 -8.44
N PRO A 389 24.95 14.39 -7.76
CA PRO A 389 25.90 15.41 -8.14
C PRO A 389 27.38 14.93 -8.01
N GLY A 390 28.21 15.30 -8.97
CA GLY A 390 29.67 15.11 -8.91
C GLY A 390 30.16 13.66 -8.98
N THR A 391 29.30 12.72 -9.37
CA THR A 391 29.66 11.31 -9.57
C THR A 391 28.86 10.70 -10.70
N THR A 392 29.41 9.65 -11.32
CA THR A 392 28.70 8.82 -12.30
C THR A 392 27.92 7.68 -11.64
N ASN A 393 28.17 7.41 -10.35
CA ASN A 393 27.42 6.40 -9.62
C ASN A 393 25.99 6.86 -9.41
N LYS A 394 25.06 6.04 -9.85
CA LYS A 394 23.64 6.19 -9.57
C LYS A 394 23.26 5.27 -8.43
N ILE A 395 22.17 5.61 -7.71
CA ILE A 395 21.66 4.84 -6.59
C ILE A 395 20.33 4.19 -6.95
N ASP A 396 19.95 3.19 -6.16
CA ASP A 396 18.76 2.37 -6.37
C ASP A 396 17.46 3.19 -6.29
N ALA A 397 16.44 2.73 -7.02
CA ALA A 397 15.09 3.27 -6.97
C ALA A 397 14.01 2.21 -6.65
N LEU A 398 14.31 0.93 -6.86
CA LEU A 398 13.45 -0.24 -6.64
C LEU A 398 11.98 -0.02 -7.05
N PRO A 399 11.70 0.34 -8.31
CA PRO A 399 10.37 0.78 -8.73
C PRO A 399 9.37 -0.38 -8.89
N ASN A 400 9.81 -1.62 -8.88
CA ASN A 400 9.05 -2.82 -9.21
C ASN A 400 8.34 -3.46 -8.00
N ARG A 401 8.00 -2.67 -7.00
CA ARG A 401 7.38 -3.20 -5.76
C ARG A 401 6.62 -2.13 -4.98
N PRO A 402 5.52 -2.51 -4.30
CA PRO A 402 4.90 -1.62 -3.33
C PRO A 402 5.89 -1.41 -2.17
N MET A 403 6.10 -0.14 -1.79
CA MET A 403 7.01 0.20 -0.70
C MET A 403 6.35 0.04 0.65
N TYR A 404 7.13 -0.42 1.62
CA TYR A 404 6.69 -0.54 3.00
C TYR A 404 6.33 0.84 3.58
N ARG A 405 5.21 1.01 4.26
CA ARG A 405 4.26 -0.01 4.71
C ARG A 405 2.92 0.11 3.97
N LEU A 406 2.06 -0.91 4.10
CA LEU A 406 0.64 -0.83 3.74
C LEU A 406 -0.13 -0.38 5.00
N ALA A 407 -0.29 0.92 5.17
CA ALA A 407 -1.01 1.47 6.30
C ALA A 407 -2.52 1.17 6.19
N TYR A 408 -3.11 0.58 7.23
CA TYR A 408 -4.53 0.29 7.30
C TYR A 408 -5.18 1.09 8.42
N ARG A 409 -6.38 1.62 8.17
CA ARG A 409 -7.23 2.25 9.18
C ARG A 409 -8.69 1.85 9.06
N ASN A 410 -9.33 1.70 10.22
CA ASN A 410 -10.78 1.57 10.32
C ASN A 410 -11.36 2.88 10.87
N TYR A 411 -12.01 3.65 10.01
CA TYR A 411 -12.69 4.89 10.38
C TYR A 411 -14.14 4.69 10.87
N GLY A 412 -14.57 3.44 11.08
CA GLY A 412 -15.95 3.10 11.47
C GLY A 412 -16.91 3.09 10.27
N ALA A 413 -17.01 4.18 9.53
CA ALA A 413 -17.85 4.27 8.34
C ALA A 413 -17.23 3.56 7.10
N HIS A 414 -15.92 3.39 7.09
CA HIS A 414 -15.17 2.70 6.04
C HIS A 414 -13.81 2.24 6.56
N GLU A 415 -13.24 1.28 5.88
CA GLU A 415 -11.84 0.86 6.02
C GLU A 415 -11.01 1.53 4.92
N ALA A 416 -9.76 1.88 5.22
CA ALA A 416 -8.83 2.48 4.25
C ALA A 416 -7.47 1.78 4.27
N LEU A 417 -6.79 1.77 3.10
CA LEU A 417 -5.41 1.35 2.93
C LEU A 417 -4.65 2.44 2.21
N ALA A 418 -3.41 2.72 2.63
CA ALA A 418 -2.52 3.63 1.92
C ALA A 418 -1.13 3.03 1.74
N PHE A 419 -0.56 3.21 0.56
CA PHE A 419 0.82 2.84 0.24
C PHE A 419 1.33 3.65 -0.95
N ALA A 420 2.63 3.54 -1.22
CA ALA A 420 3.28 4.22 -2.34
C ALA A 420 4.31 3.30 -3.01
N HIS A 421 4.70 3.63 -4.24
CA HIS A 421 5.83 3.03 -4.93
C HIS A 421 6.47 4.03 -5.90
N THR A 422 7.67 3.71 -6.38
CA THR A 422 8.39 4.54 -7.35
C THR A 422 7.92 4.21 -8.77
N VAL A 423 7.67 5.23 -9.59
CA VAL A 423 7.33 5.07 -11.02
C VAL A 423 8.06 6.10 -11.87
N ASP A 424 8.05 5.94 -13.19
CA ASP A 424 8.49 6.96 -14.13
C ASP A 424 7.42 8.06 -14.28
N ALA A 425 7.67 9.22 -13.67
CA ALA A 425 6.76 10.37 -13.77
C ALA A 425 6.78 11.04 -15.15
N ASP A 426 7.73 10.73 -16.00
CA ASP A 426 7.88 11.30 -17.34
C ASP A 426 7.59 10.30 -18.47
N ALA A 427 7.02 9.11 -18.11
CA ALA A 427 6.60 8.12 -19.10
C ALA A 427 5.68 8.73 -20.18
N PRO A 428 5.77 8.26 -21.42
CA PRO A 428 6.63 7.21 -21.96
C PRO A 428 7.97 7.74 -22.51
N SER A 429 8.29 9.01 -22.38
CA SER A 429 9.42 9.66 -23.06
C SER A 429 10.59 10.02 -22.14
N GLY A 430 10.40 9.90 -20.82
CA GLY A 430 11.38 10.25 -19.80
C GLY A 430 11.85 9.05 -18.98
N ASN A 431 12.49 9.37 -17.88
CA ASN A 431 12.99 8.38 -16.91
C ASN A 431 13.18 8.98 -15.52
N ARG A 432 12.35 9.94 -15.14
CA ARG A 432 12.45 10.64 -13.87
C ARG A 432 11.54 10.00 -12.83
N ALA A 433 12.13 9.46 -11.76
CA ALA A 433 11.39 8.86 -10.67
C ALA A 433 10.41 9.85 -9.99
N GLY A 434 9.18 9.41 -9.82
CA GLY A 434 8.13 10.08 -9.07
C GLY A 434 7.44 9.13 -8.11
N MET A 435 6.73 9.70 -7.13
CA MET A 435 6.03 8.90 -6.12
C MET A 435 4.58 8.64 -6.53
N ARG A 436 4.31 7.42 -6.95
CA ARG A 436 2.94 6.91 -7.10
C ARG A 436 2.40 6.54 -5.74
N TRP A 437 1.17 6.99 -5.42
CA TRP A 437 0.52 6.74 -4.14
C TRP A 437 -0.94 6.37 -4.35
N TYR A 438 -1.49 5.63 -3.39
CA TYR A 438 -2.86 5.15 -3.40
C TYR A 438 -3.51 5.31 -2.04
N GLU A 439 -4.77 5.64 -2.05
CA GLU A 439 -5.73 5.46 -0.97
C GLU A 439 -6.83 4.54 -1.49
N LEU A 440 -6.90 3.34 -0.94
CA LEU A 440 -7.99 2.41 -1.22
C LEU A 440 -9.01 2.50 -0.10
N ARG A 441 -10.29 2.38 -0.44
CA ARG A 441 -11.38 2.33 0.54
C ARG A 441 -12.27 1.10 0.35
N LYS A 442 -12.81 0.63 1.47
CA LYS A 442 -13.86 -0.38 1.53
C LYS A 442 -14.95 0.08 2.49
N THR A 443 -16.12 0.41 1.96
CA THR A 443 -17.32 0.73 2.74
C THR A 443 -18.16 -0.51 2.98
N THR A 444 -18.33 -1.30 1.92
CA THR A 444 -18.98 -2.62 1.89
C THR A 444 -18.35 -3.44 0.78
N GLY A 445 -18.35 -4.76 0.89
CA GLY A 445 -17.88 -5.65 -0.19
C GLY A 445 -16.38 -5.57 -0.44
N SER A 446 -15.97 -5.05 -1.60
CA SER A 446 -14.60 -5.07 -2.10
C SER A 446 -13.88 -3.74 -1.90
N TRP A 447 -12.55 -3.79 -1.91
CA TRP A 447 -11.69 -2.61 -1.97
C TRP A 447 -11.82 -1.91 -3.34
N GLY A 448 -11.73 -0.59 -3.34
CA GLY A 448 -11.69 0.25 -4.53
C GLY A 448 -10.75 1.43 -4.34
N ILE A 449 -10.31 2.08 -5.44
CA ILE A 449 -9.53 3.30 -5.37
C ILE A 449 -10.43 4.45 -4.90
N GLN A 450 -10.02 5.12 -3.83
CA GLN A 450 -10.58 6.38 -3.38
C GLN A 450 -9.82 7.56 -3.99
N ASN A 451 -8.49 7.47 -3.94
CA ASN A 451 -7.57 8.43 -4.55
C ASN A 451 -6.33 7.69 -5.06
N GLN A 452 -5.73 8.20 -6.13
CA GLN A 452 -4.44 7.78 -6.66
C GLN A 452 -3.76 8.94 -7.34
N GLY A 453 -2.45 8.96 -7.36
CA GLY A 453 -1.72 10.00 -8.09
C GLY A 453 -0.24 9.67 -8.17
N THR A 454 0.45 10.31 -9.11
CA THR A 454 1.91 10.31 -9.19
C THR A 454 2.42 11.70 -8.87
N PHE A 455 3.06 11.87 -7.72
CA PHE A 455 3.68 13.14 -7.36
C PHE A 455 5.03 13.27 -8.07
N GLY A 456 5.03 14.00 -9.16
CA GLY A 456 6.18 14.21 -10.05
C GLY A 456 6.20 15.62 -10.62
N PRO A 457 6.38 16.69 -9.79
CA PRO A 457 6.53 18.05 -10.27
C PRO A 457 7.60 18.19 -11.35
N ALA A 458 7.37 19.06 -12.33
CA ALA A 458 8.26 19.30 -13.46
C ALA A 458 9.45 20.20 -13.07
N ASP A 459 10.13 19.88 -11.99
CA ASP A 459 11.25 20.63 -11.40
C ASP A 459 12.62 19.95 -11.62
N GLY A 460 12.63 18.80 -12.33
CA GLY A 460 13.84 18.03 -12.59
C GLY A 460 14.36 17.21 -11.40
N LEU A 461 13.62 17.17 -10.27
CA LEU A 461 13.98 16.35 -9.12
C LEU A 461 13.37 14.94 -9.23
N TYR A 462 14.12 13.96 -8.83
CA TYR A 462 13.71 12.57 -8.66
C TYR A 462 13.14 12.40 -7.26
N ARG A 463 12.09 11.59 -7.10
CA ARG A 463 11.46 11.22 -5.85
C ARG A 463 11.26 9.71 -5.84
N TRP A 464 11.82 9.04 -4.84
CA TRP A 464 11.88 7.57 -4.84
C TRP A 464 11.81 6.98 -3.43
N MET A 465 11.49 5.69 -3.34
CA MET A 465 11.48 4.86 -2.13
C MET A 465 10.74 5.50 -0.96
N GLY A 466 9.48 5.86 -1.17
CA GLY A 466 8.67 6.52 -0.16
C GLY A 466 7.82 5.56 0.67
N ALA A 467 7.29 6.08 1.76
CA ALA A 467 6.30 5.44 2.61
C ALA A 467 5.09 6.34 2.79
N ALA A 468 3.90 5.75 2.97
CA ALA A 468 2.65 6.49 3.15
C ALA A 468 1.98 6.13 4.48
N ALA A 469 1.27 7.09 5.08
CA ALA A 469 0.40 6.88 6.23
C ALA A 469 -0.82 7.80 6.15
N MET A 470 -1.83 7.48 6.97
CA MET A 470 -3.04 8.29 7.15
C MET A 470 -3.20 8.61 8.63
N ASP A 471 -3.68 9.81 8.96
CA ASP A 471 -4.01 10.19 10.34
C ASP A 471 -5.47 9.89 10.73
N GLY A 472 -5.84 10.21 11.96
CA GLY A 472 -7.19 10.00 12.49
C GLY A 472 -8.28 10.81 11.80
N SER A 473 -7.93 11.88 11.09
CA SER A 473 -8.87 12.68 10.28
C SER A 473 -9.03 12.15 8.85
N GLY A 474 -8.19 11.22 8.42
CA GLY A 474 -8.13 10.71 7.05
C GLY A 474 -7.24 11.55 6.13
N ASP A 475 -6.44 12.45 6.68
CA ASP A 475 -5.41 13.15 5.92
C ASP A 475 -4.26 12.18 5.61
N LEU A 476 -3.66 12.29 4.42
CA LEU A 476 -2.65 11.36 3.94
C LEU A 476 -1.33 12.09 3.72
N ALA A 477 -0.24 11.46 4.15
CA ALA A 477 1.12 11.92 3.89
C ALA A 477 1.97 10.84 3.23
N VAL A 478 2.90 11.27 2.37
CA VAL A 478 3.90 10.44 1.71
C VAL A 478 5.26 11.08 1.93
N GLY A 479 6.18 10.35 2.58
CA GLY A 479 7.59 10.74 2.70
C GLY A 479 8.42 9.99 1.66
N TYR A 480 9.54 10.58 1.22
CA TYR A 480 10.38 9.99 0.17
C TYR A 480 11.78 10.61 0.16
N SER A 481 12.70 9.90 -0.51
CA SER A 481 14.00 10.44 -0.87
C SER A 481 13.90 11.37 -2.08
N ILE A 482 14.69 12.45 -2.12
CA ILE A 482 14.66 13.47 -3.16
C ILE A 482 16.06 13.91 -3.57
N GLY A 483 16.28 14.15 -4.86
CA GLY A 483 17.56 14.67 -5.38
C GLY A 483 17.64 14.59 -6.90
N ASN A 484 18.78 14.98 -7.47
CA ASN A 484 19.11 14.79 -8.89
C ASN A 484 20.62 14.82 -9.13
N GLY A 485 21.05 14.78 -10.40
CA GLY A 485 22.48 14.81 -10.79
C GLY A 485 23.15 16.17 -10.72
N THR A 486 22.49 17.21 -10.24
CA THR A 486 22.99 18.60 -10.26
C THR A 486 23.02 19.20 -8.86
N ALA A 487 24.20 19.67 -8.43
CA ALA A 487 24.32 20.37 -7.16
C ALA A 487 23.42 21.63 -7.14
N PRO A 488 22.80 21.97 -6.00
CA PRO A 488 22.99 21.39 -4.67
C PRO A 488 22.02 20.23 -4.33
N ASN A 489 21.35 19.60 -5.31
CA ASN A 489 20.29 18.63 -5.10
C ASN A 489 20.83 17.22 -4.82
N TYR A 490 21.63 17.11 -3.75
CA TYR A 490 22.12 15.82 -3.25
C TYR A 490 20.98 14.97 -2.66
N PRO A 491 21.16 13.63 -2.54
CA PRO A 491 20.15 12.76 -1.93
C PRO A 491 19.76 13.22 -0.52
N GLY A 492 18.55 13.72 -0.38
CA GLY A 492 17.92 14.25 0.82
C GLY A 492 16.54 13.66 1.03
N ILE A 493 15.76 14.26 1.91
CA ILE A 493 14.46 13.76 2.36
C ILE A 493 13.39 14.84 2.26
N ALA A 494 12.24 14.50 1.67
CA ALA A 494 11.08 15.37 1.60
C ALA A 494 9.79 14.60 1.92
N TYR A 495 8.70 15.33 2.10
CA TYR A 495 7.37 14.76 2.27
C TYR A 495 6.32 15.66 1.64
N ALA A 496 5.24 15.05 1.19
CA ALA A 496 4.09 15.71 0.61
C ALA A 496 2.80 15.14 1.19
N GLY A 497 1.67 15.82 1.02
CA GLY A 497 0.44 15.28 1.56
C GLY A 497 -0.81 15.97 1.04
N ARG A 498 -1.93 15.44 1.50
CA ARG A 498 -3.27 15.96 1.22
C ARG A 498 -4.16 15.87 2.45
N LEU A 499 -5.08 16.80 2.56
CA LEU A 499 -6.19 16.73 3.48
C LEU A 499 -7.35 15.91 2.88
N VAL A 500 -8.18 15.33 3.72
CA VAL A 500 -9.36 14.57 3.28
C VAL A 500 -10.29 15.40 2.38
N GLY A 501 -10.37 16.71 2.58
CA GLY A 501 -11.17 17.64 1.80
C GLY A 501 -10.50 18.23 0.55
N ASP A 502 -9.25 17.88 0.28
CA ASP A 502 -8.53 18.38 -0.89
C ASP A 502 -9.07 17.80 -2.21
N PRO A 503 -8.80 18.43 -3.34
CA PRO A 503 -9.15 17.87 -4.65
C PRO A 503 -8.66 16.43 -4.78
N PRO A 504 -9.48 15.50 -5.34
CA PRO A 504 -9.09 14.12 -5.50
C PRO A 504 -7.81 13.98 -6.33
N ASP A 505 -7.13 12.88 -6.15
CA ASP A 505 -5.96 12.44 -6.92
C ASP A 505 -4.76 13.40 -6.91
N THR A 506 -4.68 14.27 -5.88
CA THR A 506 -3.58 15.22 -5.71
C THR A 506 -3.06 15.27 -4.28
N LEU A 507 -1.74 15.43 -4.12
CA LEU A 507 -1.11 15.85 -2.86
C LEU A 507 -1.16 17.40 -2.82
N ALA A 508 -2.34 17.94 -2.53
CA ALA A 508 -2.64 19.35 -2.72
C ALA A 508 -1.96 20.30 -1.71
N GLN A 509 -1.47 19.75 -0.58
CA GLN A 509 -0.71 20.50 0.40
C GLN A 509 0.72 20.81 -0.09
N GLY A 510 1.13 20.20 -1.21
CA GLY A 510 2.46 20.40 -1.80
C GLY A 510 3.53 19.59 -1.10
N GLU A 511 4.77 20.08 -1.12
CA GLU A 511 5.98 19.41 -0.64
C GLU A 511 6.71 20.25 0.39
N ALA A 512 7.25 19.62 1.44
CA ALA A 512 8.19 20.23 2.37
C ALA A 512 9.50 19.43 2.43
N MET A 513 10.62 20.12 2.48
CA MET A 513 11.92 19.52 2.70
C MET A 513 12.07 19.16 4.19
N MET A 514 12.27 17.87 4.48
CA MET A 514 12.60 17.39 5.81
C MET A 514 14.07 17.63 6.13
N HIS A 515 14.96 17.22 5.21
CA HIS A 515 16.39 17.43 5.33
C HIS A 515 17.06 17.41 3.94
N PRO A 516 17.81 18.46 3.57
CA PRO A 516 18.55 18.46 2.31
C PRO A 516 19.78 17.56 2.43
N GLY A 517 20.14 16.89 1.32
CA GLY A 517 21.43 16.24 1.20
C GLY A 517 22.59 17.25 1.05
N GLY A 518 23.79 16.83 1.40
CA GLY A 518 25.02 17.63 1.28
C GLY A 518 26.17 16.91 0.56
N GLY A 519 25.94 15.66 0.09
CA GLY A 519 26.95 14.84 -0.57
C GLY A 519 26.37 13.70 -1.38
N SER A 520 27.24 12.91 -1.99
CA SER A 520 26.92 11.76 -2.85
C SER A 520 27.53 10.45 -2.33
N GLN A 521 26.84 9.35 -2.54
CA GLN A 521 27.36 8.00 -2.27
C GLN A 521 28.13 7.48 -3.49
N THR A 522 29.40 7.08 -3.30
CA THR A 522 30.28 6.75 -4.41
C THR A 522 30.76 5.29 -4.44
N GLY A 523 30.61 4.55 -3.34
CA GLY A 523 31.14 3.19 -3.19
C GLY A 523 30.10 2.07 -3.28
N SER A 524 28.82 2.40 -3.34
CA SER A 524 27.73 1.44 -3.50
C SER A 524 26.60 2.08 -4.30
N PRO A 525 25.91 1.33 -5.19
CA PRO A 525 24.69 1.80 -5.81
C PRO A 525 23.47 1.63 -4.89
N ARG A 526 23.58 0.85 -3.80
CA ARG A 526 22.46 0.53 -2.94
C ARG A 526 21.95 1.77 -2.19
N TRP A 527 20.62 1.85 -2.10
CA TRP A 527 19.87 2.79 -1.28
C TRP A 527 18.97 1.97 -0.36
N GLY A 528 18.51 2.47 0.77
CA GLY A 528 17.67 1.72 1.69
C GLY A 528 16.47 1.10 0.99
N ASP A 529 16.24 -0.19 1.17
CA ASP A 529 15.19 -0.93 0.46
C ASP A 529 13.78 -0.50 0.89
N TYR A 530 13.67 0.24 1.98
CA TYR A 530 12.43 0.81 2.49
C TYR A 530 12.70 1.99 3.42
N SER A 531 11.66 2.74 3.69
CA SER A 531 11.56 3.80 4.69
C SER A 531 10.30 3.58 5.53
N MET A 532 10.09 4.40 6.58
CA MET A 532 8.94 4.20 7.45
C MET A 532 8.22 5.51 7.75
N MET A 533 6.90 5.53 7.49
CA MET A 533 6.01 6.59 7.93
C MET A 533 4.88 6.00 8.78
N THR A 534 4.70 6.53 9.99
CA THR A 534 3.70 6.10 10.96
C THR A 534 2.97 7.29 11.55
N THR A 535 1.92 7.03 12.31
CA THR A 535 1.19 8.07 13.06
C THR A 535 1.35 7.85 14.56
N ASP A 536 1.44 8.94 15.29
CA ASP A 536 1.61 8.94 16.74
C ASP A 536 0.38 8.35 17.43
N PRO A 537 0.50 7.25 18.20
CA PRO A 537 -0.65 6.60 18.82
C PRO A 537 -1.29 7.40 19.95
N VAL A 538 -0.67 8.51 20.40
CA VAL A 538 -1.20 9.35 21.48
C VAL A 538 -2.20 10.36 20.95
N ASP A 539 -1.89 11.02 19.85
CA ASP A 539 -2.76 12.06 19.29
C ASP A 539 -3.45 11.66 17.98
N ASP A 540 -3.03 10.52 17.42
CA ASP A 540 -3.56 9.94 16.17
C ASP A 540 -3.50 10.92 14.96
N CYS A 541 -2.61 11.93 15.05
CA CYS A 541 -2.52 13.04 14.12
C CYS A 541 -1.08 13.32 13.64
N THR A 542 -0.11 13.14 14.52
CA THR A 542 1.29 13.47 14.22
C THR A 542 1.92 12.36 13.40
N PHE A 543 2.34 12.68 12.18
CA PHE A 543 3.12 11.78 11.35
C PHE A 543 4.58 11.75 11.80
N TRP A 544 5.18 10.58 11.78
CA TRP A 544 6.61 10.35 11.99
C TRP A 544 7.18 9.69 10.76
N TYR A 545 8.30 10.22 10.25
CA TYR A 545 8.98 9.69 9.07
C TYR A 545 10.46 9.51 9.32
N THR A 546 11.00 8.38 8.88
CA THR A 546 12.43 8.11 8.88
C THR A 546 12.89 7.49 7.57
N THR A 547 14.00 7.97 7.07
CA THR A 547 14.76 7.40 5.95
C THR A 547 16.19 7.93 5.98
N GLU A 548 16.99 7.52 5.02
CA GLU A 548 18.38 7.94 4.89
C GLU A 548 18.56 9.22 4.07
N TYR A 549 19.69 9.85 4.25
CA TYR A 549 20.23 10.96 3.47
C TYR A 549 21.75 10.90 3.42
N ILE A 550 22.37 11.64 2.51
CA ILE A 550 23.82 11.77 2.44
C ILE A 550 24.26 13.15 2.91
N GLN A 551 24.98 13.22 4.02
CA GLN A 551 25.47 14.49 4.56
C GLN A 551 26.73 14.98 3.85
N THR A 552 27.67 14.09 3.55
CA THR A 552 28.94 14.39 2.89
C THR A 552 29.28 13.28 1.90
N THR A 553 29.93 13.65 0.80
CA THR A 553 30.36 12.66 -0.21
C THR A 553 31.32 11.63 0.39
N GLY A 554 31.05 10.36 0.12
CA GLY A 554 31.87 9.24 0.61
C GLY A 554 31.46 7.91 -0.01
N SER A 555 32.12 6.83 0.41
CA SER A 555 31.89 5.48 -0.14
C SER A 555 30.47 5.02 0.17
N VAL A 556 30.11 4.88 1.45
CA VAL A 556 28.76 4.52 1.93
C VAL A 556 28.42 5.39 3.14
N PRO A 557 28.27 6.72 2.97
CA PRO A 557 28.25 7.69 4.05
C PRO A 557 26.84 8.00 4.55
N TRP A 558 25.89 7.09 4.35
CA TRP A 558 24.50 7.30 4.73
C TRP A 558 24.34 7.59 6.23
N ARG A 559 23.37 8.43 6.52
CA ARG A 559 22.81 8.71 7.84
C ARG A 559 21.31 8.69 7.73
N THR A 560 20.62 8.46 8.82
CA THR A 560 19.17 8.55 8.87
C THR A 560 18.72 9.85 9.53
N ARG A 561 17.52 10.25 9.21
CA ARG A 561 16.85 11.40 9.80
C ARG A 561 15.47 10.98 10.27
N ILE A 562 15.09 11.41 11.47
CA ILE A 562 13.78 11.19 12.06
C ILE A 562 13.11 12.54 12.19
N ALA A 563 11.88 12.69 11.67
CA ALA A 563 11.12 13.90 11.88
C ALA A 563 9.63 13.60 12.06
N SER A 564 8.95 14.53 12.71
CA SER A 564 7.50 14.51 12.84
C SER A 564 6.88 15.81 12.37
N PHE A 565 5.67 15.72 11.85
CA PHE A 565 4.85 16.85 11.44
C PHE A 565 3.36 16.51 11.62
N LYS A 566 2.49 17.52 11.61
CA LYS A 566 1.06 17.35 11.84
C LYS A 566 0.27 18.35 11.01
N PHE A 567 -0.76 17.90 10.33
CA PHE A 567 -1.69 18.81 9.66
C PHE A 567 -2.50 19.59 10.71
N PRO A 568 -2.65 20.92 10.53
CA PRO A 568 -3.37 21.75 11.49
C PRO A 568 -4.85 21.37 11.67
N SER A 569 -5.44 20.72 10.68
CA SER A 569 -6.81 20.22 10.69
C SER A 569 -7.02 19.04 11.66
N CYS A 570 -5.99 18.22 11.89
CA CYS A 570 -6.14 17.03 12.71
C CYS A 570 -6.19 17.35 14.20
N GLY A 571 -7.23 16.85 14.89
CA GLY A 571 -7.48 17.12 16.29
C GLY A 571 -7.99 18.54 16.58
N ALA A 572 -8.23 19.36 15.55
CA ALA A 572 -8.93 20.63 15.75
C ALA A 572 -10.39 20.34 16.15
N PRO A 573 -10.93 21.02 17.16
CA PRO A 573 -12.34 20.90 17.44
C PRO A 573 -13.14 21.28 16.18
N PRO A 574 -14.27 20.63 15.89
CA PRO A 574 -15.10 21.00 14.76
C PRO A 574 -15.39 22.51 14.84
N PRO A 575 -15.36 23.22 13.69
CA PRO A 575 -15.67 24.65 13.70
C PRO A 575 -17.00 24.85 14.41
N PRO A 576 -17.11 25.87 15.29
CA PRO A 576 -18.35 26.11 16.00
C PRO A 576 -19.49 26.20 14.97
N PRO A 577 -20.64 25.60 15.26
CA PRO A 577 -21.77 25.68 14.34
C PRO A 577 -22.00 27.15 13.98
N PRO A 578 -22.32 27.46 12.71
CA PRO A 578 -22.59 28.84 12.32
C PRO A 578 -23.59 29.44 13.32
N PRO A 579 -23.39 30.70 13.75
CA PRO A 579 -24.29 31.32 14.69
C PRO A 579 -25.70 31.15 14.14
N PRO A 580 -26.69 30.82 15.01
CA PRO A 580 -28.04 30.66 14.56
C PRO A 580 -28.42 31.95 13.81
N PRO A 581 -29.16 31.86 12.71
CA PRO A 581 -29.59 33.04 11.97
C PRO A 581 -30.24 34.02 12.98
N PRO A 582 -29.99 35.31 12.90
CA PRO A 582 -30.55 36.28 13.81
C PRO A 582 -32.07 36.03 13.89
N PRO A 583 -32.68 36.08 15.08
CA PRO A 583 -34.10 35.87 15.20
C PRO A 583 -34.82 36.80 14.23
N PRO A 584 -35.84 36.34 13.53
CA PRO A 584 -36.58 37.21 12.63
C PRO A 584 -37.00 38.48 13.42
N PRO A 585 -36.94 39.67 12.81
CA PRO A 585 -37.31 40.89 13.49
C PRO A 585 -38.71 40.71 14.11
N PRO A 586 -38.95 41.23 15.32
CA PRO A 586 -40.25 41.10 15.96
C PRO A 586 -41.33 41.54 14.98
N PRO A 587 -42.43 40.84 14.89
CA PRO A 587 -43.53 41.25 14.00
C PRO A 587 -43.89 42.68 14.32
N PRO A 588 -44.16 43.52 13.31
CA PRO A 588 -44.61 44.91 13.55
C PRO A 588 -45.83 44.87 14.47
N PRO A 589 -46.00 45.88 15.33
CA PRO A 589 -47.16 45.93 16.24
C PRO A 589 -48.46 45.76 15.41
N PRO A 590 -49.46 45.03 15.93
CA PRO A 590 -50.67 44.77 15.17
C PRO A 590 -51.30 46.13 14.75
N PRO A 591 -51.68 46.26 13.47
CA PRO A 591 -52.41 47.42 13.04
C PRO A 591 -53.74 47.55 13.81
N PRO A 592 -54.26 48.76 13.99
CA PRO A 592 -55.53 48.96 14.61
C PRO A 592 -56.61 48.10 13.93
N PRO A 593 -57.63 47.62 14.69
CA PRO A 593 -58.62 46.69 14.15
C PRO A 593 -59.29 47.27 12.90
N PRO A 594 -59.35 46.45 11.82
CA PRO A 594 -59.91 46.91 10.55
C PRO A 594 -61.44 47.08 10.68
N PRO A 595 -62.01 47.95 9.84
CA PRO A 595 -63.47 47.99 9.73
C PRO A 595 -64.01 46.64 9.22
N PRO A 596 -65.29 46.29 9.51
CA PRO A 596 -65.82 44.96 9.22
C PRO A 596 -65.64 44.58 7.74
N PRO A 597 -65.35 43.33 7.49
CA PRO A 597 -64.92 42.88 6.19
C PRO A 597 -66.05 42.93 5.13
N PRO A 598 -65.69 43.30 3.87
CA PRO A 598 -66.60 43.02 2.75
C PRO A 598 -66.73 41.50 2.53
N PRO A 599 -67.78 41.05 1.86
CA PRO A 599 -68.07 39.63 1.67
C PRO A 599 -66.88 38.91 0.94
N PRO A 600 -66.65 37.63 1.23
CA PRO A 600 -65.47 36.91 0.76
C PRO A 600 -65.46 36.83 -0.77
N PRO A 601 -64.26 37.03 -1.42
CA PRO A 601 -64.12 36.80 -2.86
C PRO A 601 -64.30 35.34 -3.21
N PRO A 602 -64.75 35.05 -4.43
CA PRO A 602 -64.95 33.67 -4.90
C PRO A 602 -63.65 32.87 -4.85
N PRO A 603 -63.69 31.55 -4.63
CA PRO A 603 -62.51 30.70 -4.51
C PRO A 603 -61.63 30.77 -5.76
N PRO A 604 -60.31 30.69 -5.61
CA PRO A 604 -59.37 30.75 -6.76
C PRO A 604 -59.65 29.58 -7.72
N PRO A 605 -59.53 29.83 -9.02
CA PRO A 605 -59.78 28.79 -10.03
C PRO A 605 -58.77 27.65 -9.87
N PRO A 606 -59.16 26.38 -10.11
CA PRO A 606 -58.27 25.24 -9.97
C PRO A 606 -57.04 25.36 -10.88
N PRO A 607 -55.91 24.83 -10.48
CA PRO A 607 -54.63 24.97 -11.21
C PRO A 607 -54.76 24.48 -12.65
N THR A 608 -54.46 25.35 -13.62
CA THR A 608 -54.57 25.06 -15.05
C THR A 608 -53.56 23.96 -15.42
N ALA A 609 -54.09 22.84 -15.88
CA ALA A 609 -53.29 21.68 -16.33
C ALA A 609 -52.30 22.07 -17.43
N LYS A 610 -51.01 21.87 -17.22
CA LYS A 610 -49.91 22.18 -18.18
C LYS A 610 -49.89 21.16 -19.32
N CYS A 611 -49.43 21.58 -20.50
CA CYS A 611 -49.13 20.70 -21.64
C CYS A 611 -47.76 20.03 -21.44
N ARG A 612 -47.74 18.70 -21.28
CA ARG A 612 -46.48 17.94 -21.36
C ARG A 612 -46.41 17.25 -22.74
N VAL A 613 -45.49 17.70 -23.59
CA VAL A 613 -45.39 17.24 -24.97
C VAL A 613 -45.15 15.73 -25.02
N PRO A 614 -46.07 14.93 -25.61
CA PRO A 614 -45.94 13.49 -25.68
C PRO A 614 -45.05 13.05 -26.83
N ARG A 615 -44.49 11.84 -26.77
CA ARG A 615 -43.76 11.24 -27.89
C ARG A 615 -44.75 10.73 -28.90
N VAL A 616 -44.73 11.27 -30.14
CA VAL A 616 -45.65 10.90 -31.21
C VAL A 616 -44.97 10.43 -32.51
N ILE A 617 -43.64 10.44 -32.55
CA ILE A 617 -42.86 9.89 -33.67
C ILE A 617 -43.18 8.41 -33.84
N GLY A 618 -43.43 7.99 -35.08
CA GLY A 618 -43.83 6.62 -35.46
C GLY A 618 -45.33 6.37 -35.49
N LEU A 619 -46.15 7.20 -34.84
CA LEU A 619 -47.63 7.06 -34.86
C LEU A 619 -48.23 7.51 -36.17
N ARG A 620 -49.40 6.91 -36.57
CA ARG A 620 -50.23 7.48 -37.62
C ARG A 620 -50.72 8.86 -37.20
N LEU A 621 -50.90 9.78 -38.15
CA LEU A 621 -51.22 11.18 -37.87
C LEU A 621 -52.46 11.35 -36.98
N ALA A 622 -53.52 10.57 -37.21
CA ALA A 622 -54.72 10.62 -36.35
C ALA A 622 -54.42 10.28 -34.89
N ALA A 623 -53.67 9.19 -34.64
CA ALA A 623 -53.27 8.76 -33.31
C ALA A 623 -52.34 9.77 -32.63
N ALA A 624 -51.44 10.40 -33.38
CA ALA A 624 -50.56 11.47 -32.89
C ALA A 624 -51.35 12.69 -32.42
N LYS A 625 -52.33 13.15 -33.18
CA LYS A 625 -53.25 14.25 -32.83
C LYS A 625 -54.01 13.94 -31.53
N THR A 626 -54.55 12.73 -31.39
CA THR A 626 -55.28 12.30 -30.18
C THR A 626 -54.36 12.31 -28.96
N ARG A 627 -53.14 11.77 -29.08
CA ARG A 627 -52.16 11.71 -27.99
C ARG A 627 -51.70 13.11 -27.54
N ILE A 628 -51.54 14.03 -28.47
CA ILE A 628 -51.21 15.44 -28.21
C ILE A 628 -52.35 16.11 -27.42
N ARG A 629 -53.61 15.94 -27.81
CA ARG A 629 -54.77 16.50 -27.08
C ARG A 629 -54.92 15.95 -25.68
N ARG A 630 -54.72 14.64 -25.50
CA ARG A 630 -54.77 13.98 -24.16
C ARG A 630 -53.68 14.50 -23.20
N ALA A 631 -52.59 15.05 -23.73
CA ALA A 631 -51.50 15.64 -22.97
C ALA A 631 -51.70 17.17 -22.72
N ASN A 632 -52.91 17.69 -22.88
CA ASN A 632 -53.26 19.12 -22.76
C ASN A 632 -52.48 20.01 -23.74
N CYS A 633 -52.03 19.46 -24.87
CA CYS A 633 -51.34 20.16 -25.93
C CYS A 633 -52.23 20.30 -27.18
N SER A 634 -51.90 21.17 -28.11
CA SER A 634 -52.54 21.30 -29.41
C SER A 634 -51.63 20.87 -30.54
N THR A 635 -52.18 20.39 -31.63
CA THR A 635 -51.39 20.10 -32.84
C THR A 635 -51.09 21.41 -33.58
N GLY A 636 -49.82 21.67 -33.81
CA GLY A 636 -49.35 22.82 -34.57
C GLY A 636 -49.24 22.57 -36.06
N ARG A 637 -48.27 23.18 -36.72
CA ARG A 637 -48.03 23.05 -38.18
C ARG A 637 -47.68 21.61 -38.56
N ILE A 638 -48.32 21.07 -39.57
CA ILE A 638 -48.04 19.73 -40.12
C ILE A 638 -47.32 19.97 -41.47
N ARG A 639 -46.07 19.51 -41.55
CA ARG A 639 -45.33 19.44 -42.81
C ARG A 639 -45.29 18.01 -43.34
N ARG A 640 -45.17 17.83 -44.63
CA ARG A 640 -45.01 16.51 -45.26
C ARG A 640 -43.65 16.40 -45.92
N SER A 641 -42.96 15.28 -45.73
CA SER A 641 -41.62 15.02 -46.28
C SER A 641 -41.57 13.62 -46.89
N ARG A 642 -40.78 13.41 -47.93
CA ARG A 642 -40.60 12.08 -48.54
C ARG A 642 -40.05 11.11 -47.49
N SER A 643 -40.65 9.93 -47.39
CA SER A 643 -40.24 8.93 -46.42
C SER A 643 -40.89 7.57 -46.72
N THR A 644 -40.21 6.49 -46.46
CA THR A 644 -40.72 5.13 -46.51
C THR A 644 -41.87 4.89 -45.52
N ARG A 645 -41.98 5.73 -44.48
CA ARG A 645 -43.03 5.65 -43.45
C ARG A 645 -44.23 6.56 -43.78
N VAL A 646 -44.89 6.28 -44.90
CA VAL A 646 -46.03 7.06 -45.37
C VAL A 646 -47.17 7.13 -44.36
N GLY A 647 -47.72 8.30 -44.11
CA GLY A 647 -48.85 8.57 -43.19
C GLY A 647 -48.49 8.54 -41.71
N ARG A 648 -47.21 8.29 -41.35
CA ARG A 648 -46.75 8.32 -39.98
C ARG A 648 -45.96 9.59 -39.68
N VAL A 649 -45.96 9.99 -38.41
CA VAL A 649 -45.13 11.12 -37.93
C VAL A 649 -43.67 10.67 -37.91
N ILE A 650 -42.83 11.40 -38.63
CA ILE A 650 -41.39 11.15 -38.73
C ILE A 650 -40.57 12.20 -38.00
N GLY A 651 -41.20 13.30 -37.56
CA GLY A 651 -40.57 14.34 -36.76
C GLY A 651 -41.60 15.10 -35.92
N GLN A 652 -41.20 15.59 -34.77
CA GLN A 652 -41.99 16.47 -33.92
C GLN A 652 -41.10 17.59 -33.30
N SER A 653 -41.71 18.74 -33.08
CA SER A 653 -41.08 19.87 -32.38
C SER A 653 -42.11 20.58 -31.50
N PRO A 654 -41.84 20.81 -30.20
CA PRO A 654 -40.67 20.42 -29.43
C PRO A 654 -40.50 18.89 -29.21
N LYS A 655 -39.34 18.50 -28.68
CA LYS A 655 -39.07 17.12 -28.28
C LYS A 655 -40.07 16.66 -27.20
N ALA A 656 -40.34 15.35 -27.11
CA ALA A 656 -41.16 14.76 -26.07
C ALA A 656 -40.62 15.07 -24.66
N GLY A 657 -41.48 15.23 -23.66
CA GLY A 657 -41.14 15.53 -22.26
C GLY A 657 -41.19 17.02 -21.92
N VAL A 658 -41.08 17.92 -22.89
CA VAL A 658 -41.08 19.38 -22.66
C VAL A 658 -42.42 19.82 -22.07
N VAL A 659 -42.42 20.61 -20.99
CA VAL A 659 -43.61 21.16 -20.31
C VAL A 659 -43.83 22.59 -20.79
N ARG A 660 -45.08 22.93 -21.20
CA ARG A 660 -45.51 24.26 -21.68
C ARG A 660 -46.89 24.60 -21.14
N ALA A 661 -47.37 25.81 -21.40
CA ALA A 661 -48.76 26.19 -21.07
C ALA A 661 -49.76 25.28 -21.77
N ARG A 662 -50.93 25.09 -21.18
CA ARG A 662 -52.06 24.32 -21.80
C ARG A 662 -52.35 24.84 -23.21
N GLY A 663 -52.55 23.90 -24.12
CA GLY A 663 -52.83 24.25 -25.52
C GLY A 663 -51.60 24.56 -26.39
N PHE A 664 -50.37 24.45 -25.84
CA PHE A 664 -49.19 24.67 -26.62
C PHE A 664 -49.11 23.81 -27.91
N LYS A 665 -48.74 24.44 -29.03
CA LYS A 665 -48.74 23.82 -30.35
C LYS A 665 -47.54 22.94 -30.62
N VAL A 666 -47.72 21.63 -30.84
CA VAL A 666 -46.68 20.66 -31.21
C VAL A 666 -46.70 20.49 -32.74
N ASN A 667 -45.61 20.90 -33.40
CA ASN A 667 -45.47 20.79 -34.86
C ASN A 667 -45.03 19.36 -35.24
N LEU A 668 -45.54 18.85 -36.37
CA LEU A 668 -45.32 17.52 -36.86
C LEU A 668 -44.74 17.48 -38.25
N VAL A 669 -43.91 16.52 -38.55
CA VAL A 669 -43.51 16.15 -39.91
C VAL A 669 -44.07 14.75 -40.20
N VAL A 670 -44.80 14.59 -41.30
CA VAL A 670 -45.44 13.34 -41.68
C VAL A 670 -44.85 12.82 -42.99
N GLY A 671 -44.58 11.52 -43.04
CA GLY A 671 -44.05 10.87 -44.21
C GLY A 671 -45.07 10.88 -45.36
N ARG A 672 -44.63 11.22 -46.59
CA ARG A 672 -45.36 11.01 -47.85
C ARG A 672 -44.50 10.23 -48.84
N ARG A 673 -45.09 9.63 -49.82
CA ARG A 673 -44.39 9.11 -51.01
C ARG A 673 -43.68 10.18 -51.77
#